data_710b13974af3777b60b5aab12a7a8fbe
#
_entry.id   710b13974af3777b60b5aab12a7a8fbe
#
_cell.length_a   1.000
_cell.length_b   1.000
_cell.length_c   1.000
_cell.angle_alpha   90.00
_cell.angle_beta   90.00
_cell.angle_gamma   90.00
#
_symmetry.space_group_name_H-M   'P 1'
#
loop_
_entity.id
_entity.type
_entity.pdbx_description
1 polymer ?
#
loop_
_entity_poly.entity_id
_entity_poly.type
_entity_poly.pdbx_seq_one_letter_code
_entity_poly.pdbx_strand_id
1 'polypeptide(L)'
;MEEFKNMKARNIGPAGMSGRVTAIDAIHSNPEIFFVGGASAGVWKTENGGATWSALFDEQPILNIGSIKVQQSNPSVIWVGTGEGNPRNSLNLGEGIYKTLDGGKTWKRMGLEKTRNIHRILIDPTNPNTVYAAAIGNPYGIHSERGVYKTTNGGETWERILYTNDTSGCAELVMDPSNPNKIIANMWQHQRKAWNFNSGGPGSGLYITVDGGKNWKKLGKEDGMPAGPMGRCGIAFAASHPNIVYAKVEATKNGFYKSEDGGFTWKLVNSDPAQITDRPFYYQEIYVDPKNENRIYDIHSTVTYSEDGGKSFQTMIPYNGIHPDHHAWWIHPTNENLIIEGNDGGIGISKDRGKTWRFDEQLPFGQFYHINVDNEIPYNVMGGLQDNGSWRGPAYTWIDGGIRNYYWESLWGGDGFDVVPDPTDSKWVYAMSQGGSVGRYNVATGQTEFVRPPAPEARKKMRFNWNSGIALDPFDNNSVYFGSQFLHKSTDKGTTWSIISPDLTTNNPEQQKEETGGLTLDITGAENFNTIMAIAPSPKNKEVVWVGTDDGNVQLTKDGGKTWTNFRGKIPGMNVGAWITQVQASKYNEAEAFVVSNDYRRGDFAITVFRTKDFGKTWENILANKGLKGYALCMVQDPTEPNLIFVGTEHGLWVSLDNAKTFQQWKNDYPSVSTYDLTIQEREADLIIATFGRAVWVLDDIRPLRAAAKANGAAQTTKLKVIEAPTAYQANFRNAPGYEWSTWGLFEGENRRRGAMLSFFVNHAADTSKAKADSAVVKFYDDGGKQLRMLKVKADSGLNRFYWNYDTKGSRFPGSPKPRPGANEQGGGWPVYPGTYKMIVTLGKFSDSTMVTVKDDPRVPQPRAVYDAKKKMFDRLQVSADKLTAAVDKIVDAEETLTKMEGQLRGAEGKDVDSLRKETTKMRDEIKKIRESIFGRTASDRQGITRYADITTQTILGAARQEIGGKIAAPTAQTERLVVEAETAVTESVNRINEFTSGKWAAYRKLAESTPVKLFKD
;
A
#
# COMPACT_ATOMS: atom_id res chain seq x y z
N MET A 1 -7.74 1.92 -19.40
CA MET A 1 -7.40 1.04 -18.23
C MET A 1 -8.48 0.04 -17.84
N GLU A 2 -9.74 0.23 -18.27
CA GLU A 2 -10.81 -0.77 -18.02
C GLU A 2 -10.46 -2.18 -18.53
N GLU A 3 -9.72 -2.26 -19.63
CA GLU A 3 -9.23 -3.53 -20.20
C GLU A 3 -8.28 -4.31 -19.25
N PHE A 4 -7.67 -3.62 -18.28
CA PHE A 4 -6.75 -4.17 -17.31
C PHE A 4 -7.34 -4.27 -15.90
N LYS A 5 -8.66 -4.16 -15.72
CA LYS A 5 -9.32 -4.17 -14.40
C LYS A 5 -9.00 -5.39 -13.53
N ASN A 6 -8.57 -6.49 -14.15
CA ASN A 6 -8.13 -7.69 -13.45
C ASN A 6 -6.64 -7.66 -13.05
N MET A 7 -5.90 -6.60 -13.39
CA MET A 7 -4.58 -6.32 -12.84
C MET A 7 -4.73 -5.32 -11.69
N LYS A 8 -4.68 -5.83 -10.48
CA LYS A 8 -4.83 -5.05 -9.26
C LYS A 8 -3.48 -4.86 -8.61
N ALA A 9 -3.23 -3.68 -8.09
CA ALA A 9 -2.06 -3.44 -7.26
C ALA A 9 -2.31 -3.97 -5.85
N ARG A 10 -1.30 -4.59 -5.22
CA ARG A 10 -1.35 -5.14 -3.86
C ARG A 10 -0.59 -4.21 -2.91
N ASN A 11 -1.21 -3.83 -1.78
CA ASN A 11 -0.48 -3.18 -0.69
C ASN A 11 0.25 -4.24 0.13
N ILE A 12 1.56 -4.07 0.27
CA ILE A 12 2.41 -5.03 1.00
C ILE A 12 2.93 -4.47 2.34
N GLY A 13 2.54 -3.24 2.71
CA GLY A 13 3.02 -2.56 3.89
C GLY A 13 4.37 -1.84 3.69
N PRO A 14 5.12 -1.56 4.76
CA PRO A 14 4.82 -1.85 6.16
C PRO A 14 3.67 -1.02 6.72
N ALA A 15 3.08 -1.47 7.84
CA ALA A 15 2.16 -0.71 8.65
C ALA A 15 2.72 -0.54 10.07
N GLY A 16 2.24 0.48 10.78
CA GLY A 16 2.76 0.86 12.09
C GLY A 16 4.16 1.49 12.01
N MET A 17 4.41 2.52 12.78
CA MET A 17 5.65 3.32 12.76
C MET A 17 6.13 3.62 11.34
N SER A 18 5.22 4.08 10.48
CA SER A 18 5.52 4.21 9.05
C SER A 18 5.17 5.57 8.47
N GLY A 19 4.32 6.40 9.11
CA GLY A 19 4.00 7.72 8.56
C GLY A 19 3.15 8.60 9.46
N ARG A 20 3.15 9.88 9.13
CA ARG A 20 2.64 10.99 9.92
C ARG A 20 1.12 11.06 9.98
N VAL A 21 0.59 11.26 11.19
CA VAL A 21 -0.80 11.60 11.48
C VAL A 21 -0.91 13.09 11.80
N THR A 22 -1.75 13.81 11.06
CA THR A 22 -1.91 15.28 11.19
C THR A 22 -3.24 15.71 11.78
N ALA A 23 -4.24 14.84 11.80
CA ALA A 23 -5.57 15.20 12.27
C ALA A 23 -6.30 14.01 12.90
N ILE A 24 -6.99 14.26 14.00
CA ILE A 24 -7.84 13.28 14.70
C ILE A 24 -9.12 13.99 15.14
N ASP A 25 -10.27 13.36 14.90
CA ASP A 25 -11.51 13.74 15.59
C ASP A 25 -12.40 12.51 15.79
N ALA A 26 -13.18 12.49 16.88
CA ALA A 26 -13.99 11.35 17.27
C ALA A 26 -15.46 11.76 17.50
N ILE A 27 -16.35 10.78 17.45
CA ILE A 27 -17.75 10.97 17.84
C ILE A 27 -17.85 10.97 19.36
N HIS A 28 -18.18 12.11 19.95
CA HIS A 28 -18.19 12.28 21.41
C HIS A 28 -19.15 11.30 22.13
N SER A 29 -20.28 10.98 21.51
CA SER A 29 -21.27 10.04 22.09
C SER A 29 -20.86 8.56 21.95
N ASN A 30 -19.91 8.26 21.06
CA ASN A 30 -19.34 6.93 20.86
C ASN A 30 -17.88 7.04 20.39
N PRO A 31 -16.92 7.23 21.29
CA PRO A 31 -15.52 7.47 20.96
C PRO A 31 -14.76 6.24 20.40
N GLU A 32 -15.40 5.07 20.36
CA GLU A 32 -14.88 3.94 19.60
C GLU A 32 -14.92 4.19 18.08
N ILE A 33 -15.72 5.19 17.63
CA ILE A 33 -15.76 5.67 16.26
C ILE A 33 -14.96 6.96 16.17
N PHE A 34 -13.83 6.90 15.49
CA PHE A 34 -13.02 8.08 15.24
C PHE A 34 -12.34 8.05 13.87
N PHE A 35 -11.84 9.22 13.48
CA PHE A 35 -11.27 9.48 12.17
C PHE A 35 -9.83 9.97 12.34
N VAL A 36 -8.96 9.47 11.47
CA VAL A 36 -7.54 9.83 11.43
C VAL A 36 -7.19 10.33 10.04
N GLY A 37 -6.53 11.46 9.97
CA GLY A 37 -5.95 12.02 8.75
C GLY A 37 -4.45 11.85 8.73
N GLY A 38 -3.94 11.16 7.71
CA GLY A 38 -2.51 11.11 7.47
C GLY A 38 -2.03 12.30 6.63
N ALA A 39 -0.81 12.76 6.84
CA ALA A 39 -0.22 13.86 6.10
C ALA A 39 -0.37 13.69 4.58
N SER A 40 -0.30 12.45 4.10
CA SER A 40 -0.47 12.07 2.69
C SER A 40 -1.15 10.70 2.53
N ALA A 41 -1.84 10.22 3.58
CA ALA A 41 -2.46 8.88 3.62
C ALA A 41 -3.98 8.88 3.47
N GLY A 42 -4.61 10.05 3.31
CA GLY A 42 -6.05 10.18 3.27
C GLY A 42 -6.72 10.14 4.65
N VAL A 43 -8.03 9.94 4.65
CA VAL A 43 -8.86 9.82 5.85
C VAL A 43 -9.18 8.37 6.11
N TRP A 44 -8.94 7.95 7.35
CA TRP A 44 -9.23 6.61 7.82
C TRP A 44 -10.21 6.64 8.99
N LYS A 45 -11.04 5.62 9.06
CA LYS A 45 -12.07 5.46 10.09
C LYS A 45 -11.90 4.13 10.80
N THR A 46 -12.04 4.16 12.11
CA THR A 46 -12.32 2.98 12.91
C THR A 46 -13.74 3.07 13.50
N GLU A 47 -14.38 1.91 13.71
CA GLU A 47 -15.68 1.81 14.37
C GLU A 47 -15.60 1.00 15.67
N ASN A 48 -14.39 0.63 16.07
CA ASN A 48 -14.13 -0.28 17.19
C ASN A 48 -12.83 0.05 17.95
N GLY A 49 -12.56 1.35 18.12
CA GLY A 49 -11.44 1.82 18.95
C GLY A 49 -10.07 1.50 18.38
N GLY A 50 -9.93 1.42 17.05
CA GLY A 50 -8.68 1.11 16.37
C GLY A 50 -8.39 -0.39 16.26
N ALA A 51 -9.40 -1.26 16.42
CA ALA A 51 -9.20 -2.69 16.17
C ALA A 51 -9.24 -3.03 14.68
N THR A 52 -9.95 -2.25 13.88
CA THR A 52 -9.94 -2.33 12.40
C THR A 52 -10.10 -0.95 11.79
N TRP A 53 -9.64 -0.81 10.54
CA TRP A 53 -9.61 0.46 9.84
C TRP A 53 -10.19 0.36 8.43
N SER A 54 -10.79 1.45 7.97
CA SER A 54 -11.28 1.63 6.60
C SER A 54 -10.77 2.94 6.04
N ALA A 55 -10.16 2.90 4.86
CA ALA A 55 -9.82 4.08 4.09
C ALA A 55 -11.08 4.68 3.46
N LEU A 56 -11.31 5.98 3.67
CA LEU A 56 -12.53 6.66 3.21
C LEU A 56 -12.29 7.68 2.10
N PHE A 57 -11.05 7.97 1.75
CA PHE A 57 -10.73 9.12 0.90
C PHE A 57 -10.00 8.75 -0.40
N ASP A 58 -9.83 7.45 -0.70
CA ASP A 58 -8.99 6.92 -1.78
C ASP A 58 -9.42 7.36 -3.19
N GLU A 59 -10.71 7.62 -3.39
CA GLU A 59 -11.26 8.10 -4.66
C GLU A 59 -11.08 9.61 -4.87
N GLN A 60 -10.64 10.35 -3.85
CA GLN A 60 -10.42 11.78 -3.99
C GLN A 60 -9.10 12.05 -4.74
N PRO A 61 -9.00 13.19 -5.43
CA PRO A 61 -7.82 13.48 -6.23
C PRO A 61 -6.54 13.67 -5.42
N ILE A 62 -6.65 13.95 -4.12
CA ILE A 62 -5.53 14.19 -3.23
C ILE A 62 -5.77 13.55 -1.86
N LEU A 63 -4.71 13.01 -1.26
CA LEU A 63 -4.77 12.34 0.05
C LEU A 63 -4.04 13.10 1.17
N ASN A 64 -3.66 14.35 0.93
CA ASN A 64 -2.93 15.17 1.90
C ASN A 64 -3.93 15.81 2.88
N ILE A 65 -3.93 15.41 4.14
CA ILE A 65 -4.91 15.87 5.14
C ILE A 65 -4.24 16.84 6.10
N GLY A 66 -4.90 17.99 6.33
CA GLY A 66 -4.48 19.01 7.32
C GLY A 66 -5.39 19.04 8.53
N SER A 67 -6.69 18.78 8.35
CA SER A 67 -7.66 18.80 9.45
C SER A 67 -8.88 17.93 9.19
N ILE A 68 -9.46 17.40 10.26
CA ILE A 68 -10.72 16.66 10.25
C ILE A 68 -11.63 17.25 11.33
N LYS A 69 -12.92 17.43 11.04
CA LYS A 69 -13.91 17.84 12.05
C LYS A 69 -15.24 17.16 11.87
N VAL A 70 -15.69 16.46 12.90
CA VAL A 70 -16.99 15.77 12.97
C VAL A 70 -18.04 16.74 13.52
N GLN A 71 -19.17 16.85 12.83
CA GLN A 71 -20.32 17.58 13.34
C GLN A 71 -21.02 16.76 14.44
N GLN A 72 -20.80 17.11 15.70
CA GLN A 72 -21.28 16.30 16.83
C GLN A 72 -22.80 16.17 16.94
N SER A 73 -23.57 17.15 16.43
CA SER A 73 -25.03 17.08 16.35
C SER A 73 -25.56 16.13 15.26
N ASN A 74 -24.71 15.80 14.26
CA ASN A 74 -24.97 14.80 13.23
C ASN A 74 -23.64 14.19 12.77
N PRO A 75 -23.16 13.12 13.40
CA PRO A 75 -21.85 12.53 13.12
C PRO A 75 -21.67 11.94 11.72
N SER A 76 -22.74 11.85 10.91
CA SER A 76 -22.62 11.52 9.49
C SER A 76 -22.02 12.68 8.68
N VAL A 77 -22.01 13.90 9.21
CA VAL A 77 -21.42 15.07 8.58
C VAL A 77 -20.00 15.27 9.08
N ILE A 78 -19.03 15.19 8.18
CA ILE A 78 -17.61 15.35 8.50
C ILE A 78 -17.02 16.34 7.50
N TRP A 79 -16.16 17.21 7.98
CA TRP A 79 -15.40 18.14 7.19
C TRP A 79 -13.91 17.74 7.18
N VAL A 80 -13.28 17.90 6.04
CA VAL A 80 -11.85 17.62 5.84
C VAL A 80 -11.20 18.80 5.14
N GLY A 81 -10.21 19.39 5.79
CA GLY A 81 -9.30 20.34 5.17
C GLY A 81 -8.07 19.63 4.65
N THR A 82 -7.75 19.82 3.37
CA THR A 82 -6.60 19.17 2.75
C THR A 82 -5.34 20.03 2.86
N GLY A 83 -4.18 19.37 2.80
CA GLY A 83 -2.86 19.97 2.92
C GLY A 83 -2.40 20.17 4.36
N GLU A 84 -1.23 19.65 4.67
CA GLU A 84 -0.61 19.66 5.98
C GLU A 84 -0.27 21.10 6.43
N GLY A 85 -0.43 21.38 7.72
CA GLY A 85 -0.16 22.70 8.32
C GLY A 85 1.25 22.88 8.86
N ASN A 86 2.08 21.85 8.88
CA ASN A 86 3.43 21.87 9.46
C ASN A 86 4.48 21.93 8.34
N PRO A 87 5.05 23.12 8.02
CA PRO A 87 5.82 23.30 6.80
C PRO A 87 7.22 22.69 6.87
N ARG A 88 7.37 21.47 6.32
CA ARG A 88 8.65 20.81 6.05
C ARG A 88 9.04 20.94 4.58
N ASN A 89 10.28 20.53 4.21
CA ASN A 89 10.72 20.49 2.80
C ASN A 89 9.98 19.44 1.95
N SER A 90 9.42 18.43 2.59
CA SER A 90 8.63 17.36 1.99
C SER A 90 7.11 17.57 2.15
N LEU A 91 6.67 18.77 2.49
CA LEU A 91 5.26 19.07 2.71
C LEU A 91 4.44 18.91 1.43
N ASN A 92 3.35 18.16 1.54
CA ASN A 92 2.37 18.00 0.48
C ASN A 92 1.27 19.06 0.59
N LEU A 93 0.89 19.62 -0.56
CA LEU A 93 -0.09 20.69 -0.64
C LEU A 93 -1.51 20.12 -0.72
N GLY A 94 -2.49 20.93 -0.34
CA GLY A 94 -3.91 20.60 -0.40
C GLY A 94 -4.62 21.19 -1.63
N GLU A 95 -5.88 20.79 -1.80
CA GLU A 95 -6.81 21.28 -2.83
C GLU A 95 -8.18 21.67 -2.22
N GLY A 96 -8.17 22.46 -1.15
CA GLY A 96 -9.37 22.98 -0.55
C GLY A 96 -10.00 22.10 0.52
N ILE A 97 -11.32 22.26 0.71
CA ILE A 97 -12.08 21.64 1.78
C ILE A 97 -13.13 20.69 1.22
N TYR A 98 -13.33 19.56 1.90
CA TYR A 98 -14.27 18.51 1.55
C TYR A 98 -15.28 18.27 2.66
N LYS A 99 -16.47 17.80 2.27
CA LYS A 99 -17.57 17.45 3.19
C LYS A 99 -18.20 16.14 2.78
N THR A 100 -18.53 15.31 3.77
CA THR A 100 -19.41 14.16 3.61
C THR A 100 -20.70 14.38 4.39
N LEU A 101 -21.78 13.73 3.95
CA LEU A 101 -23.09 13.70 4.63
C LEU A 101 -23.51 12.28 5.04
N ASP A 102 -22.67 11.30 4.73
CA ASP A 102 -22.97 9.86 4.87
C ASP A 102 -21.88 9.09 5.63
N GLY A 103 -21.13 9.79 6.50
CA GLY A 103 -20.10 9.20 7.34
C GLY A 103 -18.84 8.79 6.60
N GLY A 104 -18.55 9.45 5.48
CA GLY A 104 -17.33 9.24 4.69
C GLY A 104 -17.48 8.29 3.51
N LYS A 105 -18.69 7.83 3.18
CA LYS A 105 -18.91 6.96 2.01
C LYS A 105 -18.75 7.73 0.70
N THR A 106 -19.24 8.98 0.68
CA THR A 106 -19.07 9.89 -0.45
C THR A 106 -18.59 11.25 0.02
N TRP A 107 -17.82 11.92 -0.82
CA TRP A 107 -17.23 13.23 -0.50
C TRP A 107 -17.51 14.24 -1.60
N LYS A 108 -17.81 15.47 -1.17
CA LYS A 108 -17.97 16.62 -2.06
C LYS A 108 -16.95 17.68 -1.70
N ARG A 109 -16.22 18.17 -2.70
CA ARG A 109 -15.37 19.36 -2.54
C ARG A 109 -16.25 20.60 -2.39
N MET A 110 -15.97 21.38 -1.38
CA MET A 110 -16.77 22.53 -0.95
C MET A 110 -16.06 23.88 -1.16
N GLY A 111 -15.06 23.93 -2.05
CA GLY A 111 -14.33 25.14 -2.38
C GLY A 111 -12.97 25.28 -1.70
N LEU A 112 -12.44 26.51 -1.71
CA LEU A 112 -11.14 26.88 -1.14
C LEU A 112 -9.95 26.18 -1.80
N GLU A 113 -10.03 25.78 -3.07
CA GLU A 113 -8.96 25.05 -3.77
C GLU A 113 -7.63 25.84 -3.82
N LYS A 114 -7.74 27.15 -3.94
CA LYS A 114 -6.56 28.02 -4.06
C LYS A 114 -5.84 28.30 -2.74
N THR A 115 -6.52 28.01 -1.60
CA THR A 115 -5.89 28.19 -0.28
C THR A 115 -4.77 27.21 -0.02
N ARG A 116 -4.75 26.11 -0.75
CA ARG A 116 -3.84 24.98 -0.54
C ARG A 116 -4.04 24.32 0.82
N ASN A 117 -3.31 24.70 1.84
CA ASN A 117 -3.28 24.01 3.12
C ASN A 117 -4.28 24.60 4.12
N ILE A 118 -5.18 23.75 4.64
CA ILE A 118 -6.20 24.10 5.64
C ILE A 118 -5.92 23.31 6.93
N HIS A 119 -5.39 23.99 7.92
CA HIS A 119 -4.86 23.40 9.14
C HIS A 119 -5.88 23.21 10.26
N ARG A 120 -6.92 24.08 10.33
CA ARG A 120 -8.00 23.95 11.33
C ARG A 120 -9.37 24.18 10.72
N ILE A 121 -10.35 23.47 11.24
CA ILE A 121 -11.76 23.65 10.92
C ILE A 121 -12.54 23.75 12.23
N LEU A 122 -13.39 24.77 12.36
CA LEU A 122 -14.34 24.91 13.47
C LEU A 122 -15.76 24.85 12.93
N ILE A 123 -16.63 24.09 13.60
CA ILE A 123 -18.06 24.04 13.32
C ILE A 123 -18.77 24.73 14.50
N ASP A 124 -19.62 25.71 14.19
CA ASP A 124 -20.44 26.35 15.22
C ASP A 124 -21.41 25.31 15.80
N PRO A 125 -21.35 24.99 17.10
CA PRO A 125 -22.17 23.96 17.70
C PRO A 125 -23.66 24.33 17.74
N THR A 126 -23.98 25.63 17.65
CA THR A 126 -25.36 26.15 17.68
C THR A 126 -25.96 26.28 16.29
N ASN A 127 -25.11 26.47 15.25
CA ASN A 127 -25.51 26.54 13.85
C ASN A 127 -24.50 25.79 12.96
N PRO A 128 -24.66 24.50 12.71
CA PRO A 128 -23.70 23.69 11.96
C PRO A 128 -23.48 24.09 10.50
N ASN A 129 -24.32 24.98 9.94
CA ASN A 129 -24.09 25.58 8.63
C ASN A 129 -23.02 26.68 8.68
N THR A 130 -22.68 27.17 9.87
CA THR A 130 -21.59 28.09 10.10
C THR A 130 -20.31 27.30 10.39
N VAL A 131 -19.33 27.42 9.49
CA VAL A 131 -18.02 26.74 9.59
C VAL A 131 -16.92 27.74 9.30
N TYR A 132 -15.85 27.64 10.06
CA TYR A 132 -14.63 28.43 9.86
C TYR A 132 -13.49 27.53 9.42
N ALA A 133 -12.68 28.00 8.46
CA ALA A 133 -11.50 27.31 7.95
C ALA A 133 -10.26 28.20 8.11
N ALA A 134 -9.24 27.67 8.76
CA ALA A 134 -7.95 28.33 8.91
C ALA A 134 -7.04 27.91 7.75
N ALA A 135 -6.92 28.78 6.76
CA ALA A 135 -6.04 28.58 5.62
C ALA A 135 -4.65 29.14 5.93
N ILE A 136 -3.73 28.20 6.24
CA ILE A 136 -2.30 28.55 6.43
C ILE A 136 -1.64 28.90 5.09
N GLY A 137 -2.15 28.36 4.00
CA GLY A 137 -1.71 28.62 2.64
C GLY A 137 -0.52 27.79 2.19
N ASN A 138 -0.07 28.05 0.96
CA ASN A 138 1.15 27.43 0.43
C ASN A 138 2.39 28.06 1.07
N PRO A 139 3.19 27.33 1.85
CA PRO A 139 4.38 27.90 2.51
C PRO A 139 5.49 28.24 1.53
N TYR A 140 5.52 27.65 0.34
CA TYR A 140 6.56 27.85 -0.67
C TYR A 140 6.38 29.13 -1.50
N GLY A 141 5.17 29.67 -1.55
CA GLY A 141 4.84 30.81 -2.42
C GLY A 141 4.19 31.95 -1.69
N ILE A 142 4.28 33.16 -2.29
CA ILE A 142 3.54 34.36 -1.89
C ILE A 142 2.21 34.32 -2.67
N HIS A 143 1.10 34.35 -1.97
CA HIS A 143 -0.23 34.36 -2.58
C HIS A 143 -1.30 34.87 -1.62
N SER A 144 -2.35 35.46 -2.18
CA SER A 144 -3.40 36.15 -1.42
C SER A 144 -4.42 35.21 -0.76
N GLU A 145 -4.46 33.89 -1.12
CA GLU A 145 -5.47 32.97 -0.68
C GLU A 145 -5.15 32.35 0.71
N ARG A 146 -4.87 33.20 1.68
CA ARG A 146 -4.51 32.87 3.07
C ARG A 146 -5.46 33.56 4.04
N GLY A 147 -5.55 33.09 5.28
CA GLY A 147 -6.31 33.71 6.36
C GLY A 147 -7.42 32.85 6.91
N VAL A 148 -8.43 33.48 7.50
CA VAL A 148 -9.61 32.79 8.02
C VAL A 148 -10.78 32.97 7.06
N TYR A 149 -11.39 31.87 6.70
CA TYR A 149 -12.59 31.82 5.87
C TYR A 149 -13.78 31.35 6.66
N LYS A 150 -14.97 31.89 6.36
CA LYS A 150 -16.23 31.55 6.99
C LYS A 150 -17.28 31.22 5.95
N THR A 151 -18.06 30.19 6.22
CA THR A 151 -19.33 29.91 5.55
C THR A 151 -20.48 30.02 6.54
N THR A 152 -21.67 30.40 6.07
CA THR A 152 -22.92 30.39 6.85
C THR A 152 -24.01 29.55 6.19
N ASN A 153 -23.69 28.92 5.07
CA ASN A 153 -24.59 28.08 4.25
C ASN A 153 -24.05 26.66 4.03
N GLY A 154 -23.28 26.16 4.99
CA GLY A 154 -22.80 24.77 4.94
C GLY A 154 -21.75 24.50 3.89
N GLY A 155 -20.99 25.53 3.45
CA GLY A 155 -19.85 25.44 2.53
C GLY A 155 -20.19 25.74 1.08
N GLU A 156 -21.41 26.17 0.75
CA GLU A 156 -21.76 26.54 -0.62
C GLU A 156 -20.99 27.79 -1.06
N THR A 157 -20.79 28.74 -0.14
CA THR A 157 -19.99 29.94 -0.36
C THR A 157 -19.11 30.24 0.84
N TRP A 158 -17.98 30.86 0.60
CA TRP A 158 -17.00 31.24 1.60
C TRP A 158 -16.67 32.72 1.53
N GLU A 159 -16.58 33.37 2.69
CA GLU A 159 -16.11 34.72 2.89
C GLU A 159 -14.78 34.70 3.63
N ARG A 160 -13.78 35.44 3.21
CA ARG A 160 -12.53 35.64 3.95
C ARG A 160 -12.75 36.74 4.99
N ILE A 161 -12.77 36.37 6.25
CA ILE A 161 -13.09 37.27 7.36
C ILE A 161 -11.87 37.79 8.12
N LEU A 162 -10.70 37.19 7.94
CA LEU A 162 -9.44 37.71 8.46
C LEU A 162 -8.31 37.50 7.43
N TYR A 163 -7.62 38.56 7.11
CA TYR A 163 -6.48 38.61 6.21
C TYR A 163 -5.51 39.70 6.67
N THR A 164 -4.21 39.43 6.59
CA THR A 164 -3.17 40.40 6.95
C THR A 164 -2.27 40.79 5.80
N ASN A 165 -1.68 39.82 5.12
CA ASN A 165 -0.89 40.00 3.88
C ASN A 165 -0.69 38.65 3.15
N ASP A 166 -0.10 38.70 1.96
CA ASP A 166 0.09 37.51 1.08
C ASP A 166 1.10 36.50 1.59
N THR A 167 1.80 36.76 2.68
CA THR A 167 2.76 35.84 3.31
C THR A 167 2.27 35.28 4.66
N SER A 168 1.09 35.75 5.14
CA SER A 168 0.53 35.38 6.44
C SER A 168 -0.71 34.54 6.30
N GLY A 169 -0.70 33.30 6.84
CA GLY A 169 -1.85 32.42 6.92
C GLY A 169 -2.32 32.21 8.35
N CYS A 170 -3.49 31.60 8.51
CA CYS A 170 -3.99 31.25 9.84
C CYS A 170 -3.43 29.88 10.26
N ALA A 171 -2.53 29.86 11.25
CA ALA A 171 -1.88 28.66 11.75
C ALA A 171 -2.64 28.00 12.92
N GLU A 172 -3.40 28.77 13.70
CA GLU A 172 -4.24 28.24 14.78
C GLU A 172 -5.55 29.01 14.84
N LEU A 173 -6.63 28.32 15.13
CA LEU A 173 -7.96 28.88 15.24
C LEU A 173 -8.76 28.12 16.33
N VAL A 174 -9.18 28.84 17.37
CA VAL A 174 -9.90 28.23 18.49
C VAL A 174 -11.16 29.03 18.83
N MET A 175 -12.23 28.32 19.13
CA MET A 175 -13.54 28.88 19.50
C MET A 175 -13.76 28.74 21.00
N ASP A 176 -14.28 29.78 21.64
CA ASP A 176 -14.71 29.70 23.03
C ASP A 176 -15.86 28.67 23.19
N PRO A 177 -15.69 27.64 24.02
CA PRO A 177 -16.69 26.57 24.15
C PRO A 177 -18.02 27.04 24.72
N SER A 178 -18.05 28.22 25.33
CA SER A 178 -19.26 28.85 25.89
C SER A 178 -19.90 29.91 25.01
N ASN A 179 -19.15 30.43 24.01
CA ASN A 179 -19.61 31.46 23.08
C ASN A 179 -19.03 31.29 21.67
N PRO A 180 -19.76 30.68 20.74
CA PRO A 180 -19.25 30.41 19.39
C PRO A 180 -18.94 31.66 18.56
N ASN A 181 -19.40 32.85 18.99
CA ASN A 181 -19.03 34.10 18.36
C ASN A 181 -17.66 34.62 18.80
N LYS A 182 -17.09 34.08 19.90
CA LYS A 182 -15.76 34.45 20.35
C LYS A 182 -14.73 33.45 19.83
N ILE A 183 -13.79 33.94 19.01
CA ILE A 183 -12.78 33.14 18.35
C ILE A 183 -11.44 33.85 18.49
N ILE A 184 -10.39 33.07 18.73
CA ILE A 184 -9.01 33.58 18.70
C ILE A 184 -8.27 32.90 17.53
N ALA A 185 -7.56 33.67 16.74
CA ALA A 185 -6.78 33.23 15.59
C ALA A 185 -5.32 33.62 15.73
N ASN A 186 -4.40 32.72 15.39
CA ASN A 186 -3.03 33.07 15.13
C ASN A 186 -2.80 33.25 13.62
N MET A 187 -2.55 34.48 13.23
CA MET A 187 -2.02 34.77 11.90
C MET A 187 -0.50 34.64 11.95
N TRP A 188 0.08 33.88 11.05
CA TRP A 188 1.49 33.56 11.00
C TRP A 188 2.08 33.90 9.65
N GLN A 189 3.01 34.86 9.64
CA GLN A 189 3.82 35.18 8.48
C GLN A 189 4.96 34.22 8.37
N HIS A 190 5.00 33.45 7.27
CA HIS A 190 6.04 32.45 7.04
C HIS A 190 6.27 32.23 5.54
N GLN A 191 7.48 31.80 5.22
CA GLN A 191 7.85 31.36 3.88
C GLN A 191 8.96 30.31 3.97
N ARG A 192 8.78 29.20 3.24
CA ARG A 192 9.80 28.18 3.08
C ARG A 192 10.37 28.23 1.66
N LYS A 193 11.68 28.18 1.58
CA LYS A 193 12.44 27.83 0.36
C LYS A 193 13.18 26.53 0.61
N ALA A 194 13.69 25.89 -0.43
CA ALA A 194 14.46 24.66 -0.26
C ALA A 194 15.68 24.82 0.67
N TRP A 195 16.28 26.00 0.69
CA TRP A 195 17.48 26.32 1.45
C TRP A 195 17.27 27.30 2.62
N ASN A 196 16.02 27.68 2.91
CA ASN A 196 15.74 28.72 3.90
C ASN A 196 14.31 28.61 4.41
N PHE A 197 14.13 28.97 5.68
CA PHE A 197 12.83 29.14 6.29
C PHE A 197 12.74 30.46 7.06
N ASN A 198 11.73 31.26 6.77
CA ASN A 198 11.37 32.46 7.50
C ASN A 198 10.14 32.22 8.37
N SER A 199 10.26 32.48 9.68
CA SER A 199 9.13 32.47 10.62
C SER A 199 8.98 33.84 11.28
N GLY A 200 7.74 34.31 11.36
CA GLY A 200 7.41 35.57 12.02
C GLY A 200 7.52 36.82 11.12
N GLY A 201 6.90 37.86 11.58
CA GLY A 201 6.92 39.16 10.88
C GLY A 201 5.71 40.02 11.25
N PRO A 202 5.59 41.24 10.65
CA PRO A 202 4.54 42.18 11.00
C PRO A 202 3.11 41.70 10.72
N GLY A 203 2.95 40.78 9.81
CA GLY A 203 1.66 40.12 9.52
C GLY A 203 1.24 39.05 10.54
N SER A 204 2.16 38.63 11.41
CA SER A 204 1.87 37.68 12.46
C SER A 204 1.22 38.35 13.67
N GLY A 205 0.53 37.52 14.46
CA GLY A 205 -0.05 37.95 15.75
C GLY A 205 -1.28 37.16 16.14
N LEU A 206 -1.72 37.37 17.38
CA LEU A 206 -3.00 36.89 17.86
C LEU A 206 -4.09 37.92 17.56
N TYR A 207 -5.23 37.41 17.09
CA TYR A 207 -6.41 38.19 16.77
C TYR A 207 -7.60 37.62 17.49
N ILE A 208 -8.45 38.46 18.10
CA ILE A 208 -9.67 38.05 18.79
C ILE A 208 -10.90 38.72 18.16
N THR A 209 -11.96 37.98 18.01
CA THR A 209 -13.31 38.46 17.65
C THR A 209 -14.32 38.02 18.71
N VAL A 210 -15.41 38.77 18.87
CA VAL A 210 -16.56 38.42 19.74
C VAL A 210 -17.89 38.48 18.98
N ASP A 211 -17.85 38.71 17.70
CA ASP A 211 -19.02 38.85 16.82
C ASP A 211 -19.02 37.89 15.63
N GLY A 212 -18.33 36.73 15.82
CA GLY A 212 -18.26 35.69 14.81
C GLY A 212 -17.42 36.08 13.58
N GLY A 213 -16.43 36.91 13.77
CA GLY A 213 -15.47 37.33 12.74
C GLY A 213 -15.83 38.51 11.93
N LYS A 214 -16.86 39.30 12.29
CA LYS A 214 -17.19 40.57 11.63
C LYS A 214 -16.11 41.61 11.90
N ASN A 215 -15.63 41.68 13.15
CA ASN A 215 -14.57 42.59 13.56
C ASN A 215 -13.48 41.78 14.32
N TRP A 216 -12.23 42.13 14.09
CA TRP A 216 -11.08 41.51 14.73
C TRP A 216 -10.19 42.56 15.40
N LYS A 217 -9.82 42.30 16.66
CA LYS A 217 -8.81 43.08 17.37
C LYS A 217 -7.48 42.32 17.32
N LYS A 218 -6.41 42.94 16.85
CA LYS A 218 -5.04 42.42 17.02
C LYS A 218 -4.59 42.67 18.44
N LEU A 219 -4.08 41.64 19.11
CA LEU A 219 -3.54 41.76 20.46
C LEU A 219 -2.09 42.21 20.43
N GLY A 220 -1.76 43.22 21.20
CA GLY A 220 -0.46 43.85 21.24
C GLY A 220 0.20 43.83 22.63
N LYS A 221 1.24 44.66 22.78
CA LYS A 221 1.97 44.83 24.04
C LYS A 221 1.06 45.33 25.17
N GLU A 222 0.11 46.21 24.87
CA GLU A 222 -0.91 46.73 25.79
C GLU A 222 -1.83 45.67 26.34
N ASP A 223 -2.01 44.55 25.58
CA ASP A 223 -2.79 43.43 26.00
C ASP A 223 -1.94 42.33 26.69
N GLY A 224 -0.63 42.58 26.92
CA GLY A 224 0.31 41.70 27.59
C GLY A 224 1.05 40.73 26.66
N MET A 225 0.91 40.87 25.34
CA MET A 225 1.67 40.12 24.34
C MET A 225 3.11 40.61 24.22
N PRO A 226 4.05 39.83 23.63
CA PRO A 226 5.41 40.24 23.41
C PRO A 226 5.49 41.54 22.62
N ALA A 227 6.42 42.42 22.99
CA ALA A 227 6.78 43.57 22.16
C ALA A 227 7.62 43.06 20.98
N GLY A 228 7.21 43.39 19.76
CA GLY A 228 7.92 43.00 18.54
C GLY A 228 7.22 41.92 17.71
N PRO A 229 7.92 41.37 16.73
CA PRO A 229 7.33 40.37 15.86
C PRO A 229 6.98 39.08 16.62
N MET A 230 5.83 38.51 16.30
CA MET A 230 5.43 37.17 16.70
C MET A 230 5.52 36.20 15.51
N GLY A 231 5.58 34.92 15.79
CA GLY A 231 5.54 33.86 14.83
C GLY A 231 4.32 32.96 15.02
N ARG A 232 4.54 31.65 14.96
CA ARG A 232 3.50 30.64 15.21
C ARG A 232 3.11 30.59 16.68
N CYS A 233 1.80 30.50 16.94
CA CYS A 233 1.30 30.37 18.30
C CYS A 233 0.32 29.20 18.40
N GLY A 234 0.47 28.37 19.43
CA GLY A 234 -0.55 27.43 19.88
C GLY A 234 -1.49 28.12 20.84
N ILE A 235 -2.78 27.84 20.77
CA ILE A 235 -3.82 28.48 21.61
C ILE A 235 -4.81 27.44 22.09
N ALA A 236 -5.20 27.49 23.37
CA ALA A 236 -6.22 26.58 23.89
C ALA A 236 -7.08 27.26 24.96
N PHE A 237 -8.42 27.13 24.84
CA PHE A 237 -9.36 27.46 25.89
C PHE A 237 -9.44 26.34 26.93
N ALA A 238 -9.57 26.68 28.19
CA ALA A 238 -9.95 25.74 29.24
C ALA A 238 -11.46 25.52 29.21
N ALA A 239 -11.92 24.37 28.74
CA ALA A 239 -13.37 24.11 28.62
C ALA A 239 -14.10 24.14 29.95
N SER A 240 -13.45 23.77 31.07
CA SER A 240 -14.00 23.88 32.43
C SER A 240 -14.17 25.32 32.90
N HIS A 241 -13.33 26.24 32.44
CA HIS A 241 -13.31 27.67 32.78
C HIS A 241 -12.96 28.51 31.56
N PRO A 242 -13.91 28.84 30.67
CA PRO A 242 -13.65 29.47 29.38
C PRO A 242 -13.03 30.90 29.45
N ASN A 243 -12.98 31.52 30.62
CA ASN A 243 -12.21 32.74 30.83
C ASN A 243 -10.67 32.50 30.87
N ILE A 244 -10.28 31.24 31.12
CA ILE A 244 -8.88 30.86 31.10
C ILE A 244 -8.51 30.38 29.68
N VAL A 245 -7.52 31.05 29.12
CA VAL A 245 -6.96 30.73 27.80
C VAL A 245 -5.44 30.70 27.91
N TYR A 246 -4.84 29.74 27.23
CA TYR A 246 -3.38 29.64 27.15
C TYR A 246 -2.88 29.89 25.74
N ALA A 247 -1.66 30.44 25.63
CA ALA A 247 -0.98 30.61 24.36
C ALA A 247 0.52 30.31 24.50
N LYS A 248 1.04 29.42 23.66
CA LYS A 248 2.46 29.19 23.45
C LYS A 248 2.89 30.04 22.28
N VAL A 249 3.76 31.03 22.49
CA VAL A 249 4.03 32.12 21.52
C VAL A 249 5.47 32.08 21.06
N GLU A 250 5.68 31.95 19.76
CA GLU A 250 6.96 32.19 19.10
C GLU A 250 7.19 33.70 19.00
N ALA A 251 8.31 34.17 19.55
CA ALA A 251 8.72 35.56 19.56
C ALA A 251 10.26 35.63 19.65
N THR A 252 10.82 36.83 19.67
CA THR A 252 12.26 36.99 19.93
C THR A 252 12.69 36.29 21.23
N LYS A 253 11.81 36.28 22.20
CA LYS A 253 11.90 35.45 23.38
C LYS A 253 10.58 34.67 23.47
N ASN A 254 10.64 33.38 23.23
CA ASN A 254 9.45 32.52 23.32
C ASN A 254 8.85 32.54 24.72
N GLY A 255 7.54 32.37 24.81
CA GLY A 255 6.84 32.42 26.08
C GLY A 255 5.55 31.64 26.11
N PHE A 256 5.21 31.14 27.28
CA PHE A 256 3.94 30.53 27.61
C PHE A 256 3.09 31.55 28.38
N TYR A 257 1.95 31.91 27.83
CA TYR A 257 1.09 32.98 28.33
C TYR A 257 -0.23 32.41 28.82
N LYS A 258 -0.82 33.07 29.82
CA LYS A 258 -2.15 32.78 30.35
C LYS A 258 -3.01 34.06 30.31
N SER A 259 -4.23 33.93 29.86
CA SER A 259 -5.31 34.90 30.01
C SER A 259 -6.29 34.40 31.06
N GLU A 260 -6.86 35.31 31.85
CA GLU A 260 -7.90 35.03 32.88
C GLU A 260 -9.22 35.78 32.57
N ASP A 261 -9.28 36.49 31.47
CA ASP A 261 -10.42 37.28 31.02
C ASP A 261 -10.98 36.86 29.64
N GLY A 262 -10.67 35.62 29.25
CA GLY A 262 -11.15 35.02 28.02
C GLY A 262 -10.39 35.43 26.77
N GLY A 263 -9.11 35.78 26.90
CA GLY A 263 -8.20 36.06 25.80
C GLY A 263 -7.98 37.53 25.48
N PHE A 264 -8.50 38.47 26.30
CA PHE A 264 -8.33 39.90 26.02
C PHE A 264 -7.03 40.45 26.57
N THR A 265 -6.59 39.99 27.76
CA THR A 265 -5.30 40.35 28.34
C THR A 265 -4.50 39.13 28.77
N TRP A 266 -3.19 39.23 28.71
CA TRP A 266 -2.29 38.10 28.84
C TRP A 266 -1.15 38.34 29.82
N LYS A 267 -0.76 37.31 30.54
CA LYS A 267 0.40 37.34 31.45
C LYS A 267 1.38 36.23 31.03
N LEU A 268 2.66 36.57 30.96
CA LEU A 268 3.73 35.60 30.80
C LEU A 268 3.80 34.69 32.03
N VAL A 269 3.71 33.38 31.83
CA VAL A 269 3.71 32.38 32.90
C VAL A 269 5.05 31.63 32.94
N ASN A 270 5.56 31.25 31.77
CA ASN A 270 6.82 30.54 31.64
C ASN A 270 7.60 31.05 30.42
N SER A 271 8.91 31.19 30.56
CA SER A 271 9.82 31.56 29.48
C SER A 271 11.11 30.74 29.49
N ASP A 272 11.09 29.59 30.14
CA ASP A 272 12.20 28.64 30.12
C ASP A 272 12.30 27.97 28.75
N PRO A 273 13.34 28.23 27.96
CA PRO A 273 13.45 27.64 26.63
C PRO A 273 13.57 26.11 26.67
N ALA A 274 14.08 25.53 27.76
CA ALA A 274 14.17 24.08 27.90
C ALA A 274 12.80 23.37 28.03
N GLN A 275 11.75 24.13 28.38
CA GLN A 275 10.42 23.59 28.60
C GLN A 275 9.41 23.95 27.50
N ILE A 276 9.61 25.07 26.81
CA ILE A 276 8.61 25.63 25.90
C ILE A 276 9.09 25.89 24.46
N THR A 277 10.38 25.64 24.18
CA THR A 277 10.95 25.90 22.86
C THR A 277 11.42 24.61 22.21
N ASP A 278 10.66 24.11 21.24
CA ASP A 278 11.09 23.06 20.36
C ASP A 278 10.49 23.33 18.99
N ARG A 279 11.33 23.72 18.02
CA ARG A 279 11.00 23.98 16.60
C ARG A 279 9.60 24.59 16.39
N PRO A 280 9.31 25.85 16.75
CA PRO A 280 7.97 26.44 16.73
C PRO A 280 7.24 26.32 15.38
N PHE A 281 7.98 26.33 14.27
CA PHE A 281 7.40 26.16 12.94
C PHE A 281 6.77 24.78 12.72
N TYR A 282 7.23 23.77 13.47
CA TYR A 282 6.83 22.37 13.34
C TYR A 282 5.95 21.92 14.50
N TYR A 283 6.21 22.38 15.74
CA TYR A 283 5.48 22.04 16.95
C TYR A 283 5.03 23.28 17.72
N GLN A 284 3.74 23.53 17.76
CA GLN A 284 3.26 24.66 18.56
C GLN A 284 1.92 24.40 19.24
N GLU A 285 1.35 23.24 19.00
CA GLU A 285 0.03 22.88 19.49
C GLU A 285 0.04 22.60 20.99
N ILE A 286 -0.95 23.17 21.69
CA ILE A 286 -1.23 22.93 23.10
C ILE A 286 -2.71 22.58 23.29
N TYR A 287 -2.98 21.79 24.32
CA TYR A 287 -4.33 21.34 24.64
C TYR A 287 -4.56 21.44 26.14
N VAL A 288 -5.80 21.77 26.57
CA VAL A 288 -6.15 21.85 27.98
C VAL A 288 -7.09 20.70 28.33
N ASP A 289 -6.88 20.08 29.47
CA ASP A 289 -7.74 19.04 30.00
C ASP A 289 -9.17 19.56 30.14
N PRO A 290 -10.20 18.87 29.67
CA PRO A 290 -11.56 19.36 29.64
C PRO A 290 -12.16 19.61 31.00
N LYS A 291 -11.60 19.03 32.08
CA LYS A 291 -12.09 19.14 33.46
C LYS A 291 -11.15 19.87 34.43
N ASN A 292 -9.90 20.12 33.98
CA ASN A 292 -8.89 20.78 34.81
C ASN A 292 -8.17 21.85 34.00
N GLU A 293 -8.52 23.10 34.23
CA GLU A 293 -7.94 24.27 33.56
C GLU A 293 -6.45 24.45 33.79
N ASN A 294 -5.87 23.84 34.81
CA ASN A 294 -4.44 23.92 35.13
C ASN A 294 -3.63 22.79 34.47
N ARG A 295 -4.30 21.75 33.93
CA ARG A 295 -3.63 20.68 33.25
C ARG A 295 -3.56 20.98 31.76
N ILE A 296 -2.34 21.12 31.26
CA ILE A 296 -2.06 21.49 29.89
C ILE A 296 -1.15 20.44 29.28
N TYR A 297 -1.41 20.05 28.04
CA TYR A 297 -0.56 19.17 27.23
C TYR A 297 0.13 20.01 26.17
N ASP A 298 1.44 19.88 26.08
CA ASP A 298 2.28 20.50 25.04
C ASP A 298 2.88 19.39 24.19
N ILE A 299 2.46 19.34 22.90
CA ILE A 299 2.90 18.32 21.97
C ILE A 299 4.01 18.85 21.06
N HIS A 300 5.11 18.10 21.03
CA HIS A 300 6.30 18.44 20.24
C HIS A 300 7.10 17.15 19.95
N SER A 301 8.44 17.18 19.86
CA SER A 301 9.25 15.96 19.71
C SER A 301 9.03 14.92 20.84
N THR A 302 8.56 15.39 21.98
CA THR A 302 8.01 14.59 23.08
C THR A 302 6.62 15.13 23.43
N VAL A 303 5.90 14.51 24.37
CA VAL A 303 4.72 15.13 24.96
C VAL A 303 5.05 15.51 26.39
N THR A 304 4.85 16.79 26.73
CA THR A 304 4.95 17.28 28.10
C THR A 304 3.60 17.74 28.60
N TYR A 305 3.44 17.82 29.92
CA TYR A 305 2.24 18.32 30.54
C TYR A 305 2.53 19.17 31.78
N SER A 306 1.66 20.14 32.06
CA SER A 306 1.64 20.96 33.26
C SER A 306 0.46 20.58 34.14
N GLU A 307 0.59 20.70 35.47
CA GLU A 307 -0.50 20.61 36.43
C GLU A 307 -0.72 21.93 37.19
N ASP A 308 0.08 22.95 36.88
CA ASP A 308 0.13 24.22 37.62
C ASP A 308 -0.19 25.45 36.75
N GLY A 309 -0.91 25.22 35.62
CA GLY A 309 -1.29 26.27 34.73
C GLY A 309 -0.15 26.81 33.87
N GLY A 310 0.79 25.96 33.49
CA GLY A 310 1.88 26.27 32.57
C GLY A 310 3.13 26.84 33.23
N LYS A 311 3.21 26.86 34.57
CA LYS A 311 4.40 27.35 35.27
C LYS A 311 5.56 26.37 35.16
N SER A 312 5.25 25.07 35.13
CA SER A 312 6.23 24.01 34.92
C SER A 312 5.65 22.90 34.05
N PHE A 313 6.52 22.21 33.34
CA PHE A 313 6.15 21.08 32.49
C PHE A 313 6.96 19.83 32.85
N GLN A 314 6.32 18.67 32.77
CA GLN A 314 6.91 17.35 33.01
C GLN A 314 6.69 16.48 31.78
N THR A 315 7.64 15.60 31.51
CA THR A 315 7.51 14.65 30.38
C THR A 315 6.44 13.61 30.63
N MET A 316 5.49 13.47 29.71
CA MET A 316 4.49 12.42 29.67
C MET A 316 4.91 11.29 28.73
N ILE A 317 5.24 11.62 27.49
CA ILE A 317 5.76 10.68 26.50
C ILE A 317 7.19 11.10 26.18
N PRO A 318 8.19 10.31 26.60
CA PRO A 318 9.57 10.60 26.24
C PRO A 318 9.84 10.30 24.77
N TYR A 319 10.95 10.78 24.22
CA TYR A 319 11.33 10.65 22.82
C TYR A 319 11.29 9.20 22.27
N ASN A 320 11.53 8.23 23.11
CA ASN A 320 11.49 6.78 22.78
C ASN A 320 10.35 6.03 23.47
N GLY A 321 9.31 6.72 23.92
CA GLY A 321 8.16 6.09 24.59
C GLY A 321 7.20 5.42 23.62
N ILE A 322 6.85 6.15 22.58
CA ILE A 322 6.22 5.72 21.33
C ILE A 322 6.98 6.40 20.21
N HIS A 323 6.45 6.57 19.01
CA HIS A 323 7.16 7.36 18.00
C HIS A 323 7.22 8.85 18.41
N PRO A 324 8.34 9.57 18.22
CA PRO A 324 8.42 11.01 18.49
C PRO A 324 7.66 11.86 17.46
N ASP A 325 7.75 13.18 17.60
CA ASP A 325 7.21 14.18 16.70
C ASP A 325 5.68 14.13 16.63
N HIS A 326 5.05 14.67 17.69
CA HIS A 326 3.59 14.63 17.87
C HIS A 326 2.92 15.83 17.22
N HIS A 327 1.83 15.60 16.43
CA HIS A 327 1.14 16.62 15.63
C HIS A 327 -0.38 16.65 15.79
N ALA A 328 -0.99 15.61 16.35
CA ALA A 328 -2.42 15.55 16.54
C ALA A 328 -2.75 15.04 17.93
N TRP A 329 -3.79 15.64 18.54
CA TRP A 329 -4.18 15.31 19.88
C TRP A 329 -5.68 15.46 20.03
N TRP A 330 -6.34 14.47 20.57
CA TRP A 330 -7.74 14.51 20.90
C TRP A 330 -7.98 13.96 22.30
N ILE A 331 -8.75 14.70 23.12
CA ILE A 331 -9.15 14.29 24.46
C ILE A 331 -10.67 14.20 24.48
N HIS A 332 -11.21 13.13 25.05
CA HIS A 332 -12.65 12.98 25.18
C HIS A 332 -13.22 14.07 26.11
N PRO A 333 -14.24 14.85 25.70
CA PRO A 333 -14.67 16.07 26.40
C PRO A 333 -15.26 15.81 27.79
N THR A 334 -15.70 14.58 28.08
CA THR A 334 -16.29 14.21 29.39
C THR A 334 -15.58 13.07 30.12
N ASN A 335 -14.57 12.47 29.46
CA ASN A 335 -13.71 11.41 30.02
C ASN A 335 -12.25 11.69 29.71
N GLU A 336 -11.60 12.48 30.54
CA GLU A 336 -10.21 12.89 30.41
C GLU A 336 -9.18 11.74 30.41
N ASN A 337 -9.63 10.51 30.73
CA ASN A 337 -8.76 9.34 30.67
C ASN A 337 -8.54 8.85 29.23
N LEU A 338 -9.48 9.15 28.34
CA LEU A 338 -9.37 8.74 26.93
C LEU A 338 -8.71 9.83 26.10
N ILE A 339 -7.51 9.52 25.63
CA ILE A 339 -6.71 10.39 24.79
C ILE A 339 -6.29 9.60 23.55
N ILE A 340 -6.39 10.24 22.38
CA ILE A 340 -5.85 9.74 21.12
C ILE A 340 -4.84 10.76 20.63
N GLU A 341 -3.63 10.30 20.36
CA GLU A 341 -2.55 11.14 19.83
C GLU A 341 -2.09 10.65 18.47
N GLY A 342 -1.50 11.56 17.66
CA GLY A 342 -0.91 11.27 16.36
C GLY A 342 0.48 11.85 16.26
N ASN A 343 1.40 11.04 15.72
CA ASN A 343 2.81 11.36 15.59
C ASN A 343 3.34 11.00 14.19
N ASP A 344 4.64 11.14 13.96
CA ASP A 344 5.26 10.85 12.65
C ASP A 344 5.37 9.34 12.35
N GLY A 345 4.97 8.47 13.27
CA GLY A 345 4.91 7.01 13.06
C GLY A 345 3.51 6.42 13.02
N GLY A 346 2.47 7.18 13.44
CA GLY A 346 1.11 6.64 13.52
C GLY A 346 0.29 7.23 14.65
N ILE A 347 -0.46 6.41 15.35
CA ILE A 347 -1.33 6.83 16.47
C ILE A 347 -1.09 6.04 17.73
N GLY A 348 -1.22 6.74 18.86
CA GLY A 348 -1.28 6.19 20.21
C GLY A 348 -2.64 6.40 20.86
N ILE A 349 -3.12 5.44 21.61
CA ILE A 349 -4.39 5.51 22.35
C ILE A 349 -4.11 5.23 23.82
N SER A 350 -4.51 6.16 24.68
CA SER A 350 -4.47 6.02 26.12
C SER A 350 -5.88 5.99 26.70
N LYS A 351 -6.12 5.12 27.68
CA LYS A 351 -7.38 5.02 28.43
C LYS A 351 -7.21 5.34 29.95
N ASP A 352 -6.04 5.86 30.31
CA ASP A 352 -5.65 6.16 31.68
C ASP A 352 -4.99 7.54 31.85
N ARG A 353 -5.40 8.50 31.01
CA ARG A 353 -4.92 9.88 31.02
C ARG A 353 -3.43 10.02 30.69
N GLY A 354 -2.96 9.21 29.76
CA GLY A 354 -1.59 9.25 29.24
C GLY A 354 -0.55 8.52 30.09
N LYS A 355 -0.96 7.69 31.06
CA LYS A 355 0.00 6.87 31.83
C LYS A 355 0.53 5.70 31.04
N THR A 356 -0.33 5.08 30.22
CA THR A 356 0.03 4.01 29.30
C THR A 356 -0.56 4.26 27.92
N TRP A 357 0.09 3.71 26.89
CA TRP A 357 -0.28 3.92 25.51
C TRP A 357 -0.30 2.61 24.75
N ARG A 358 -1.34 2.41 23.92
CA ARG A 358 -1.38 1.40 22.87
C ARG A 358 -1.04 2.08 21.56
N PHE A 359 0.03 1.67 20.92
CA PHE A 359 0.36 2.11 19.57
C PHE A 359 -0.38 1.24 18.54
N ASP A 360 -0.87 1.83 17.45
CA ASP A 360 -1.58 1.12 16.38
C ASP A 360 -0.58 0.68 15.29
N GLU A 361 -0.61 -0.60 14.96
CA GLU A 361 0.30 -1.21 13.98
C GLU A 361 -0.40 -1.64 12.69
N GLN A 362 -1.59 -1.09 12.39
CA GLN A 362 -2.39 -1.50 11.24
C GLN A 362 -2.43 -0.48 10.11
N LEU A 363 -2.05 0.76 10.36
CA LEU A 363 -2.14 1.84 9.39
C LEU A 363 -0.91 1.86 8.47
N PRO A 364 -1.04 1.53 7.18
CA PRO A 364 0.07 1.52 6.24
C PRO A 364 0.32 2.93 5.69
N PHE A 365 0.82 3.84 6.52
CA PHE A 365 1.03 5.25 6.21
C PHE A 365 2.43 5.56 5.67
N GLY A 366 3.21 4.54 5.37
CA GLY A 366 4.61 4.67 4.95
C GLY A 366 4.85 5.76 3.92
N GLN A 367 5.76 6.68 4.26
CA GLN A 367 6.18 7.82 3.43
C GLN A 367 7.56 7.53 2.81
N PHE A 368 7.57 6.66 1.80
CA PHE A 368 8.80 6.26 1.12
C PHE A 368 9.33 7.37 0.19
N TYR A 369 10.64 7.57 0.24
CA TYR A 369 11.38 8.42 -0.70
C TYR A 369 11.88 7.64 -1.91
N HIS A 370 12.46 6.45 -1.72
CA HIS A 370 13.00 5.60 -2.77
C HIS A 370 12.67 4.13 -2.53
N ILE A 371 12.76 3.33 -3.59
CA ILE A 371 12.50 1.90 -3.53
C ILE A 371 13.42 1.12 -4.49
N ASN A 372 14.00 0.05 -4.01
CA ASN A 372 14.78 -0.90 -4.79
C ASN A 372 14.36 -2.35 -4.51
N VAL A 373 14.88 -3.28 -5.28
CA VAL A 373 14.59 -4.70 -5.18
C VAL A 373 15.87 -5.52 -5.29
N ASP A 374 15.91 -6.65 -4.57
CA ASP A 374 16.95 -7.66 -4.75
C ASP A 374 16.55 -8.74 -5.78
N ASN A 375 17.41 -9.74 -5.95
CA ASN A 375 17.21 -10.88 -6.85
C ASN A 375 16.97 -12.20 -6.11
N GLU A 376 16.64 -12.17 -4.82
CA GLU A 376 16.24 -13.35 -4.07
C GLU A 376 14.95 -13.99 -4.63
N ILE A 377 14.64 -15.20 -4.19
CA ILE A 377 13.39 -15.89 -4.57
C ILE A 377 12.74 -16.46 -3.30
N PRO A 378 11.65 -15.88 -2.81
CA PRO A 378 11.02 -14.61 -3.19
C PRO A 378 11.96 -13.41 -3.06
N TYR A 379 11.79 -12.38 -3.93
CA TYR A 379 12.58 -11.16 -3.85
C TYR A 379 12.07 -10.22 -2.75
N ASN A 380 12.96 -9.36 -2.27
CA ASN A 380 12.61 -8.34 -1.31
C ASN A 380 12.57 -6.96 -1.97
N VAL A 381 11.75 -6.10 -1.37
CA VAL A 381 11.72 -4.65 -1.62
C VAL A 381 12.43 -3.95 -0.47
N MET A 382 13.10 -2.85 -0.76
CA MET A 382 13.80 -2.08 0.26
C MET A 382 13.82 -0.60 -0.10
N GLY A 383 13.66 0.23 0.92
CA GLY A 383 13.61 1.68 0.75
C GLY A 383 13.63 2.41 2.06
N GLY A 384 13.78 3.71 1.99
CA GLY A 384 13.80 4.58 3.14
C GLY A 384 12.56 5.45 3.24
N LEU A 385 12.14 5.71 4.48
CA LEU A 385 10.96 6.46 4.83
C LEU A 385 11.32 7.74 5.57
N GLN A 386 10.50 8.76 5.37
CA GLN A 386 10.59 9.95 6.20
C GLN A 386 10.35 9.58 7.67
N ASP A 387 11.20 10.06 8.56
CA ASP A 387 11.15 9.94 10.01
C ASP A 387 11.19 8.49 10.56
N ASN A 388 11.16 7.47 9.69
CA ASN A 388 10.97 6.07 10.07
C ASN A 388 12.10 5.13 9.59
N GLY A 389 13.25 5.66 9.21
CA GLY A 389 14.41 4.88 8.81
C GLY A 389 14.30 4.16 7.48
N SER A 390 15.16 3.19 7.28
CA SER A 390 15.21 2.36 6.07
C SER A 390 14.78 0.93 6.37
N TRP A 391 14.01 0.33 5.48
CA TRP A 391 13.38 -0.97 5.67
C TRP A 391 13.58 -1.91 4.50
N ARG A 392 13.56 -3.21 4.80
CA ARG A 392 13.54 -4.31 3.84
C ARG A 392 12.40 -5.25 4.18
N GLY A 393 11.64 -5.69 3.19
CA GLY A 393 10.56 -6.67 3.37
C GLY A 393 10.29 -7.45 2.09
N PRO A 394 9.54 -8.57 2.17
CA PRO A 394 9.27 -9.42 1.00
C PRO A 394 8.21 -8.79 0.09
N ALA A 395 8.42 -8.80 -1.22
CA ALA A 395 7.40 -8.42 -2.20
C ALA A 395 6.25 -9.44 -2.27
N TYR A 396 6.56 -10.69 -2.00
CA TYR A 396 5.64 -11.78 -1.75
C TYR A 396 6.34 -12.85 -0.90
N THR A 397 5.59 -13.73 -0.28
CA THR A 397 6.15 -14.73 0.62
C THR A 397 5.57 -16.12 0.37
N TRP A 398 6.36 -17.15 0.70
CA TRP A 398 5.92 -18.54 0.78
C TRP A 398 5.62 -18.93 2.24
N ILE A 399 4.93 -18.04 2.92
CA ILE A 399 4.45 -18.20 4.30
C ILE A 399 2.94 -17.99 4.28
N ASP A 400 2.20 -18.79 5.03
CA ASP A 400 0.76 -18.61 5.18
C ASP A 400 0.44 -17.36 6.03
N GLY A 401 -0.70 -16.72 5.77
CA GLY A 401 -1.15 -15.54 6.52
C GLY A 401 -0.57 -14.22 6.04
N GLY A 402 -0.32 -14.07 4.73
CA GLY A 402 0.04 -12.78 4.11
C GLY A 402 1.42 -12.23 4.48
N ILE A 403 1.62 -10.95 4.22
CA ILE A 403 2.86 -10.23 4.56
C ILE A 403 2.62 -9.45 5.85
N ARG A 404 3.22 -9.90 6.95
CA ARG A 404 3.02 -9.30 8.27
C ARG A 404 4.09 -8.26 8.58
N ASN A 405 3.82 -7.31 9.49
CA ASN A 405 4.76 -6.25 9.86
C ASN A 405 6.13 -6.79 10.26
N TYR A 406 6.19 -7.88 11.01
CA TYR A 406 7.47 -8.46 11.47
C TYR A 406 8.28 -9.19 10.39
N TYR A 407 7.83 -9.22 9.13
CA TYR A 407 8.68 -9.59 7.99
C TYR A 407 9.48 -8.41 7.44
N TRP A 408 9.14 -7.20 7.88
CA TRP A 408 9.85 -6.00 7.55
C TRP A 408 10.97 -5.75 8.56
N GLU A 409 12.19 -5.65 8.06
CA GLU A 409 13.40 -5.47 8.84
C GLU A 409 13.87 -4.02 8.75
N SER A 410 14.08 -3.36 9.90
CA SER A 410 14.72 -2.06 9.96
C SER A 410 16.21 -2.20 9.69
N LEU A 411 16.75 -1.41 8.77
CA LEU A 411 18.13 -1.49 8.31
C LEU A 411 18.97 -0.32 8.82
N TRP A 412 18.41 0.90 8.84
CA TRP A 412 19.12 2.14 9.13
C TRP A 412 18.18 3.15 9.75
N GLY A 413 18.67 3.96 10.70
CA GLY A 413 17.88 4.95 11.43
C GLY A 413 17.86 6.33 10.76
N GLY A 414 17.13 7.27 11.36
CA GLY A 414 16.90 8.63 10.85
C GLY A 414 15.83 8.70 9.77
N ASP A 415 15.82 9.75 8.93
CA ASP A 415 15.09 9.71 7.67
C ASP A 415 15.83 8.78 6.71
N GLY A 416 15.17 7.71 6.29
CA GLY A 416 15.72 6.80 5.30
C GLY A 416 15.50 7.31 3.88
N PHE A 417 16.41 6.96 2.96
CA PHE A 417 16.32 7.32 1.55
C PHE A 417 16.55 6.12 0.65
N ASP A 418 17.54 6.17 -0.22
CA ASP A 418 17.88 5.02 -1.04
C ASP A 418 18.44 3.87 -0.19
N VAL A 419 17.93 2.66 -0.47
CA VAL A 419 18.49 1.41 0.02
C VAL A 419 18.81 0.55 -1.20
N VAL A 420 20.09 0.41 -1.51
CA VAL A 420 20.56 -0.22 -2.75
C VAL A 420 21.20 -1.56 -2.44
N PRO A 421 20.64 -2.70 -2.90
CA PRO A 421 21.22 -4.00 -2.66
C PRO A 421 22.52 -4.18 -3.46
N ASP A 422 23.53 -4.85 -2.86
CA ASP A 422 24.71 -5.26 -3.56
C ASP A 422 24.34 -6.30 -4.63
N PRO A 423 24.67 -6.10 -5.90
CA PRO A 423 24.23 -6.97 -6.98
C PRO A 423 24.87 -8.37 -6.94
N THR A 424 25.95 -8.53 -6.17
CA THR A 424 26.69 -9.80 -6.04
C THR A 424 26.32 -10.59 -4.78
N ASP A 425 25.82 -9.92 -3.76
CA ASP A 425 25.41 -10.53 -2.50
C ASP A 425 24.28 -9.71 -1.84
N SER A 426 23.05 -10.16 -2.00
CA SER A 426 21.81 -9.53 -1.47
C SER A 426 21.77 -9.39 0.06
N LYS A 427 22.72 -10.02 0.79
CA LYS A 427 22.88 -9.80 2.22
C LYS A 427 23.48 -8.43 2.54
N TRP A 428 24.17 -7.81 1.61
CA TRP A 428 24.71 -6.47 1.77
C TRP A 428 23.86 -5.45 1.04
N VAL A 429 23.56 -4.37 1.72
CA VAL A 429 22.85 -3.22 1.16
C VAL A 429 23.57 -1.93 1.50
N TYR A 430 23.53 -0.94 0.59
CA TYR A 430 23.83 0.44 0.92
C TYR A 430 22.56 1.05 1.49
N ALA A 431 22.62 1.64 2.67
CA ALA A 431 21.52 2.36 3.28
C ALA A 431 22.01 3.74 3.72
N MET A 432 21.16 4.74 3.62
CA MET A 432 21.53 6.10 3.95
C MET A 432 20.47 6.81 4.79
N SER A 433 20.94 7.82 5.53
CA SER A 433 20.12 8.83 6.19
C SER A 433 20.57 10.24 5.81
N GLN A 434 20.01 11.22 6.48
CA GLN A 434 20.14 12.64 6.19
C GLN A 434 21.59 13.09 5.94
N GLY A 435 21.75 14.01 4.96
CA GLY A 435 23.00 14.72 4.76
C GLY A 435 24.18 13.83 4.35
N GLY A 436 23.89 12.78 3.59
CA GLY A 436 24.89 11.88 3.03
C GLY A 436 25.48 10.90 4.05
N SER A 437 24.81 10.64 5.16
CA SER A 437 25.17 9.55 6.07
C SER A 437 24.84 8.23 5.39
N VAL A 438 25.85 7.55 4.85
CA VAL A 438 25.70 6.31 4.09
C VAL A 438 26.61 5.22 4.63
N GLY A 439 26.07 4.01 4.71
CA GLY A 439 26.78 2.81 5.11
C GLY A 439 26.40 1.59 4.29
N ARG A 440 27.21 0.55 4.39
CA ARG A 440 26.86 -0.82 3.97
C ARG A 440 26.39 -1.58 5.20
N TYR A 441 25.27 -2.22 5.09
CA TYR A 441 24.64 -2.99 6.17
C TYR A 441 24.45 -4.44 5.71
N ASN A 442 24.88 -5.39 6.56
CA ASN A 442 24.67 -6.82 6.32
C ASN A 442 23.39 -7.27 7.02
N VAL A 443 22.36 -7.58 6.24
CA VAL A 443 21.03 -7.97 6.74
C VAL A 443 21.03 -9.28 7.54
N ALA A 444 22.03 -10.14 7.33
CA ALA A 444 22.11 -11.41 8.05
C ALA A 444 22.83 -11.31 9.41
N THR A 445 23.72 -10.34 9.59
CA THR A 445 24.58 -10.24 10.78
C THR A 445 24.42 -8.93 11.54
N GLY A 446 23.83 -7.89 10.92
CA GLY A 446 23.77 -6.54 11.46
C GLY A 446 25.12 -5.79 11.38
N GLN A 447 26.14 -6.36 10.72
CA GLN A 447 27.41 -5.67 10.52
C GLN A 447 27.23 -4.41 9.69
N THR A 448 27.87 -3.32 10.11
CA THR A 448 27.76 -2.00 9.48
C THR A 448 29.15 -1.46 9.15
N GLU A 449 29.30 -0.93 7.95
CA GLU A 449 30.48 -0.22 7.46
C GLU A 449 30.08 1.18 7.00
N PHE A 450 30.63 2.23 7.60
CA PHE A 450 30.41 3.59 7.11
C PHE A 450 31.26 3.84 5.86
N VAL A 451 30.60 4.22 4.77
CA VAL A 451 31.23 4.39 3.45
C VAL A 451 31.04 5.79 2.87
N ARG A 452 30.73 6.78 3.68
CA ARG A 452 30.60 8.16 3.24
C ARG A 452 31.90 8.69 2.63
N PRO A 453 31.87 9.32 1.45
CA PRO A 453 33.08 9.93 0.88
C PRO A 453 33.68 11.00 1.80
N PRO A 454 34.98 10.94 2.10
CA PRO A 454 35.65 11.97 2.91
C PRO A 454 35.84 13.27 2.11
N ALA A 455 35.98 14.38 2.81
CA ALA A 455 36.37 15.64 2.18
C ALA A 455 37.75 15.53 1.54
N PRO A 456 37.97 16.09 0.32
CA PRO A 456 39.26 16.03 -0.35
C PRO A 456 40.36 16.79 0.40
N GLU A 457 39.99 17.78 1.18
CA GLU A 457 40.81 18.56 2.07
C GLU A 457 40.12 18.72 3.42
N ALA A 458 40.84 18.62 4.53
CA ALA A 458 40.25 18.59 5.89
C ALA A 458 39.36 19.83 6.22
N ARG A 459 39.59 20.96 5.58
CA ARG A 459 38.81 22.20 5.78
C ARG A 459 37.78 22.49 4.71
N LYS A 460 37.62 21.60 3.70
CA LYS A 460 36.64 21.81 2.64
C LYS A 460 35.26 21.34 3.10
N LYS A 461 34.29 22.29 3.14
CA LYS A 461 32.89 21.93 3.47
C LYS A 461 32.32 21.07 2.35
N MET A 462 31.87 19.85 2.72
CA MET A 462 31.13 18.98 1.83
C MET A 462 29.63 19.26 2.00
N ARG A 463 28.94 19.42 0.87
CA ARG A 463 27.50 19.59 0.82
C ARG A 463 26.84 18.28 0.36
N PHE A 464 26.02 17.72 1.18
CA PHE A 464 25.20 16.56 0.83
C PHE A 464 23.72 16.96 0.99
N ASN A 465 22.89 16.56 0.05
CA ASN A 465 21.46 16.78 0.21
C ASN A 465 20.92 16.02 1.42
N TRP A 466 19.75 16.42 1.88
CA TRP A 466 18.95 15.60 2.80
C TRP A 466 18.82 14.19 2.24
N ASN A 467 18.46 14.08 0.94
CA ASN A 467 18.37 12.88 0.14
C ASN A 467 19.51 12.89 -0.92
N SER A 468 20.68 12.38 -0.59
CA SER A 468 21.85 12.37 -1.49
C SER A 468 21.74 11.28 -2.55
N GLY A 469 22.15 11.58 -3.79
CA GLY A 469 22.13 10.60 -4.87
C GLY A 469 23.17 9.49 -4.71
N ILE A 470 22.75 8.24 -4.97
CA ILE A 470 23.61 7.05 -5.05
C ILE A 470 23.25 6.23 -6.30
N ALA A 471 24.24 5.61 -6.94
CA ALA A 471 24.00 4.67 -8.05
C ALA A 471 25.09 3.62 -8.14
N LEU A 472 24.73 2.40 -8.53
CA LEU A 472 25.69 1.35 -8.87
C LEU A 472 26.17 1.51 -10.30
N ASP A 473 27.40 1.06 -10.58
CA ASP A 473 27.94 1.02 -11.95
C ASP A 473 27.38 -0.20 -12.69
N PRO A 474 26.70 -0.04 -13.85
CA PRO A 474 26.13 -1.18 -14.57
C PRO A 474 27.15 -2.17 -15.15
N PHE A 475 28.44 -1.81 -15.19
CA PHE A 475 29.52 -2.61 -15.79
C PHE A 475 30.48 -3.21 -14.76
N ASP A 476 30.47 -2.68 -13.53
CA ASP A 476 31.36 -3.15 -12.47
C ASP A 476 30.61 -3.19 -11.12
N ASN A 477 30.31 -4.37 -10.66
CA ASN A 477 29.58 -4.62 -9.42
C ASN A 477 30.30 -4.14 -8.13
N ASN A 478 31.59 -3.79 -8.22
CA ASN A 478 32.34 -3.19 -7.10
C ASN A 478 32.27 -1.65 -7.11
N SER A 479 31.79 -1.08 -8.20
CA SER A 479 31.78 0.37 -8.38
C SER A 479 30.44 0.97 -7.95
N VAL A 480 30.52 2.04 -7.16
CA VAL A 480 29.40 2.84 -6.69
C VAL A 480 29.69 4.33 -6.85
N TYR A 481 28.66 5.08 -7.26
CA TYR A 481 28.70 6.53 -7.36
C TYR A 481 27.92 7.14 -6.20
N PHE A 482 28.41 8.27 -5.66
CA PHE A 482 27.73 9.01 -4.60
C PHE A 482 27.85 10.53 -4.82
N GLY A 483 26.77 11.27 -4.52
CA GLY A 483 26.65 12.70 -4.79
C GLY A 483 26.83 13.57 -3.56
N SER A 484 27.81 14.48 -3.62
CA SER A 484 27.85 15.71 -2.82
C SER A 484 27.59 16.91 -3.74
N GLN A 485 28.38 18.00 -3.64
CA GLN A 485 28.55 18.94 -4.77
C GLN A 485 29.43 18.36 -5.89
N PHE A 486 30.15 17.29 -5.57
CA PHE A 486 30.98 16.52 -6.48
C PHE A 486 30.37 15.17 -6.74
N LEU A 487 30.68 14.58 -7.90
CA LEU A 487 30.43 13.18 -8.15
C LEU A 487 31.63 12.37 -7.64
N HIS A 488 31.37 11.52 -6.68
CA HIS A 488 32.34 10.56 -6.15
C HIS A 488 32.16 9.20 -6.81
N LYS A 489 33.24 8.49 -7.08
CA LYS A 489 33.26 7.09 -7.54
C LYS A 489 34.15 6.27 -6.62
N SER A 490 33.64 5.15 -6.17
CA SER A 490 34.40 4.07 -5.55
C SER A 490 34.45 2.89 -6.52
N THR A 491 35.54 2.11 -6.49
CA THR A 491 35.70 0.85 -7.23
C THR A 491 35.91 -0.35 -6.32
N ASP A 492 35.71 -0.16 -5.03
CA ASP A 492 35.91 -1.14 -3.96
C ASP A 492 34.76 -1.09 -2.93
N LYS A 493 33.52 -0.92 -3.45
CA LYS A 493 32.28 -0.94 -2.66
C LYS A 493 32.21 0.14 -1.58
N GLY A 494 32.85 1.29 -1.79
CA GLY A 494 32.82 2.44 -0.88
C GLY A 494 33.95 2.47 0.13
N THR A 495 34.92 1.57 0.06
CA THR A 495 36.10 1.57 0.95
C THR A 495 36.99 2.77 0.66
N THR A 496 37.22 3.08 -0.62
CA THR A 496 37.93 4.28 -1.07
C THR A 496 37.15 5.05 -2.12
N TRP A 497 37.38 6.35 -2.20
CA TRP A 497 36.65 7.25 -3.08
C TRP A 497 37.55 8.15 -3.89
N SER A 498 37.18 8.38 -5.13
CA SER A 498 37.77 9.37 -6.02
C SER A 498 36.73 10.39 -6.45
N ILE A 499 37.07 11.65 -6.47
CA ILE A 499 36.26 12.70 -7.08
C ILE A 499 36.53 12.69 -8.58
N ILE A 500 35.46 12.51 -9.36
CA ILE A 500 35.52 12.42 -10.83
C ILE A 500 34.82 13.60 -11.53
N SER A 501 34.55 14.67 -10.81
CA SER A 501 33.92 15.88 -11.38
C SER A 501 34.41 17.15 -10.72
N PRO A 502 34.28 18.33 -11.37
CA PRO A 502 34.27 19.61 -10.68
C PRO A 502 33.01 19.71 -9.80
N ASP A 503 32.81 20.88 -9.12
CA ASP A 503 31.50 21.20 -8.51
C ASP A 503 30.45 21.27 -9.63
N LEU A 504 29.48 20.34 -9.62
CA LEU A 504 28.43 20.22 -10.65
C LEU A 504 27.21 21.09 -10.37
N THR A 505 27.19 21.79 -9.23
CA THR A 505 26.11 22.64 -8.78
C THR A 505 26.27 24.09 -9.24
N THR A 506 25.38 24.99 -8.89
CA THR A 506 25.56 26.42 -9.10
C THR A 506 26.52 27.03 -8.10
N ASN A 507 26.74 26.37 -6.98
CA ASN A 507 27.59 26.84 -5.88
C ASN A 507 27.23 28.27 -5.42
N ASN A 508 25.95 28.57 -5.28
CA ASN A 508 25.49 29.91 -4.93
C ASN A 508 25.62 30.15 -3.41
N PRO A 509 26.49 31.07 -2.96
CA PRO A 509 26.71 31.33 -1.54
C PRO A 509 25.47 31.86 -0.80
N GLU A 510 24.54 32.54 -1.49
CA GLU A 510 23.29 33.01 -0.89
C GLU A 510 22.33 31.87 -0.53
N GLN A 511 22.49 30.70 -1.13
CA GLN A 511 21.71 29.51 -0.87
C GLN A 511 22.40 28.54 0.11
N GLN A 512 23.52 28.92 0.67
CA GLN A 512 24.36 28.11 1.56
C GLN A 512 24.56 28.74 2.93
N LYS A 513 23.84 29.85 3.22
CA LYS A 513 23.89 30.52 4.51
C LYS A 513 23.33 29.62 5.60
N GLU A 514 24.03 29.55 6.73
CA GLU A 514 23.58 28.78 7.90
C GLU A 514 22.44 29.48 8.64
N GLU A 515 22.38 30.80 8.54
CA GLU A 515 21.31 31.59 9.11
C GLU A 515 20.09 31.58 8.21
N THR A 516 18.99 31.05 8.72
CA THR A 516 17.65 31.23 8.11
C THR A 516 17.06 32.55 8.63
N GLY A 517 16.09 33.10 7.92
CA GLY A 517 15.43 34.35 8.34
C GLY A 517 14.35 34.11 9.40
N GLY A 518 14.02 35.14 10.17
CA GLY A 518 12.90 35.13 11.08
C GLY A 518 13.26 34.89 12.55
N LEU A 519 12.26 34.55 13.35
CA LEU A 519 12.36 34.47 14.82
C LEU A 519 13.10 33.23 15.28
N THR A 520 12.87 32.10 14.62
CA THR A 520 13.50 30.84 14.97
C THR A 520 14.49 30.49 13.87
N LEU A 521 15.74 30.36 14.27
CA LEU A 521 16.80 29.83 13.42
C LEU A 521 16.65 28.33 13.37
N ASP A 522 15.90 27.81 12.41
CA ASP A 522 15.75 26.37 12.24
C ASP A 522 16.47 25.93 10.98
N ILE A 523 17.65 25.41 11.19
CA ILE A 523 18.37 24.60 10.21
C ILE A 523 18.41 23.18 10.74
N THR A 524 17.60 22.34 10.14
CA THR A 524 17.58 20.90 10.48
C THR A 524 18.57 20.09 9.65
N GLY A 525 19.23 20.73 8.65
CA GLY A 525 20.05 20.09 7.62
C GLY A 525 19.26 19.71 6.36
N ALA A 526 17.92 19.76 6.41
CA ALA A 526 17.08 19.60 5.22
C ALA A 526 17.22 20.77 4.23
N GLU A 527 17.77 21.88 4.68
CA GLU A 527 18.09 23.10 3.94
C GLU A 527 19.44 23.06 3.21
N ASN A 528 20.23 21.97 3.35
CA ASN A 528 21.42 21.78 2.53
C ASN A 528 21.07 21.81 1.06
N PHE A 529 21.72 22.71 0.31
CA PHE A 529 21.38 23.00 -1.06
C PHE A 529 22.63 23.19 -1.94
N ASN A 530 22.48 23.25 -3.26
CA ASN A 530 23.53 23.11 -4.23
C ASN A 530 24.25 21.75 -4.11
N THR A 531 23.50 20.69 -4.30
CA THR A 531 23.93 19.29 -4.10
C THR A 531 23.42 18.39 -5.24
N ILE A 532 24.07 17.26 -5.41
CA ILE A 532 23.66 16.23 -6.38
C ILE A 532 22.54 15.38 -5.77
N MET A 533 21.42 15.29 -6.50
CA MET A 533 20.25 14.53 -6.13
C MET A 533 20.13 13.21 -6.91
N ALA A 534 20.46 13.24 -8.19
CA ALA A 534 20.24 12.12 -9.10
C ALA A 534 21.52 11.77 -9.85
N ILE A 535 21.85 10.50 -9.92
CA ILE A 535 23.00 9.96 -10.63
C ILE A 535 22.52 8.81 -11.50
N ALA A 536 22.77 8.88 -12.81
CA ALA A 536 22.35 7.87 -13.78
C ALA A 536 23.51 7.47 -14.71
N PRO A 537 24.33 6.50 -14.31
CA PRO A 537 25.28 5.88 -15.20
C PRO A 537 24.54 5.14 -16.33
N SER A 538 25.02 5.30 -17.57
CA SER A 538 24.40 4.65 -18.71
C SER A 538 24.62 3.13 -18.68
N PRO A 539 23.58 2.32 -18.85
CA PRO A 539 23.74 0.87 -18.95
C PRO A 539 24.26 0.41 -20.33
N LYS A 540 24.52 1.33 -21.25
CA LYS A 540 25.00 1.07 -22.61
C LYS A 540 26.43 1.48 -22.83
N ASN A 541 26.92 2.47 -22.08
CA ASN A 541 28.26 3.00 -22.25
C ASN A 541 28.83 3.45 -20.90
N LYS A 542 29.88 2.77 -20.42
CA LYS A 542 30.51 3.00 -19.11
C LYS A 542 31.10 4.40 -18.93
N GLU A 543 31.37 5.13 -20.02
CA GLU A 543 31.92 6.48 -20.00
C GLU A 543 30.82 7.55 -19.84
N VAL A 544 29.55 7.19 -20.00
CA VAL A 544 28.40 8.11 -19.97
C VAL A 544 27.73 8.10 -18.61
N VAL A 545 27.71 9.27 -17.96
CA VAL A 545 26.99 9.47 -16.68
C VAL A 545 26.24 10.78 -16.74
N TRP A 546 24.95 10.71 -16.40
CA TRP A 546 24.09 11.87 -16.21
C TRP A 546 23.95 12.18 -14.71
N VAL A 547 23.87 13.47 -14.40
CA VAL A 547 23.72 13.96 -13.02
C VAL A 547 22.68 15.07 -12.97
N GLY A 548 21.81 15.03 -11.97
CA GLY A 548 20.82 16.06 -11.65
C GLY A 548 21.07 16.68 -10.27
N THR A 549 20.85 17.99 -10.15
CA THR A 549 21.05 18.71 -8.89
C THR A 549 19.75 19.36 -8.37
N ASP A 550 19.71 19.65 -7.07
CA ASP A 550 18.60 20.34 -6.41
C ASP A 550 18.42 21.78 -6.89
N ASP A 551 19.46 22.40 -7.40
CA ASP A 551 19.47 23.79 -7.91
C ASP A 551 19.31 23.87 -9.45
N GLY A 552 18.92 22.78 -10.09
CA GLY A 552 18.44 22.70 -11.46
C GLY A 552 19.51 22.60 -12.52
N ASN A 553 20.69 22.06 -12.21
CA ASN A 553 21.64 21.65 -13.21
C ASN A 553 21.36 20.21 -13.67
N VAL A 554 21.37 20.00 -14.98
CA VAL A 554 21.49 18.68 -15.59
C VAL A 554 22.86 18.63 -16.23
N GLN A 555 23.69 17.66 -15.84
CA GLN A 555 25.08 17.54 -16.24
C GLN A 555 25.32 16.19 -16.93
N LEU A 556 26.17 16.15 -17.92
CA LEU A 556 26.55 14.96 -18.65
C LEU A 556 28.05 14.88 -18.84
N THR A 557 28.63 13.73 -18.52
CA THR A 557 29.94 13.31 -19.01
C THR A 557 29.79 12.20 -20.04
N LYS A 558 30.69 12.15 -21.02
CA LYS A 558 30.82 11.07 -22.04
C LYS A 558 32.21 10.46 -22.10
N ASP A 559 33.04 10.80 -21.13
CA ASP A 559 34.44 10.40 -21.05
C ASP A 559 34.87 9.99 -19.63
N GLY A 560 33.91 9.47 -18.85
CA GLY A 560 34.16 8.94 -17.51
C GLY A 560 34.47 10.02 -16.47
N GLY A 561 33.97 11.24 -16.68
CA GLY A 561 34.14 12.35 -15.74
C GLY A 561 35.25 13.35 -16.06
N LYS A 562 36.00 13.19 -17.18
CA LYS A 562 37.07 14.10 -17.55
C LYS A 562 36.52 15.46 -18.00
N THR A 563 35.39 15.45 -18.72
CA THR A 563 34.68 16.66 -19.15
C THR A 563 33.19 16.56 -18.84
N TRP A 564 32.57 17.73 -18.58
CA TRP A 564 31.17 17.83 -18.23
C TRP A 564 30.46 18.90 -19.04
N THR A 565 29.25 18.56 -19.51
CA THR A 565 28.36 19.49 -20.24
C THR A 565 27.20 19.86 -19.36
N ASN A 566 26.98 21.13 -19.08
CA ASN A 566 25.86 21.65 -18.30
C ASN A 566 24.72 22.10 -19.23
N PHE A 567 23.50 21.63 -18.94
CA PHE A 567 22.27 21.95 -19.68
C PHE A 567 21.38 22.99 -18.97
N ARG A 568 21.85 23.63 -17.89
CA ARG A 568 21.10 24.69 -17.21
C ARG A 568 20.63 25.78 -18.17
N GLY A 569 19.33 26.07 -18.23
CA GLY A 569 18.73 27.04 -19.13
C GLY A 569 18.72 26.64 -20.60
N LYS A 570 19.17 25.44 -20.95
CA LYS A 570 19.20 24.92 -22.32
C LYS A 570 18.11 23.87 -22.61
N ILE A 571 17.32 23.49 -21.60
CA ILE A 571 16.20 22.54 -21.76
C ILE A 571 14.93 23.39 -21.95
N PRO A 572 14.33 23.42 -23.14
CA PRO A 572 13.16 24.26 -23.42
C PRO A 572 11.98 23.87 -22.53
N GLY A 573 11.38 24.86 -21.84
CA GLY A 573 10.22 24.65 -20.96
C GLY A 573 10.58 24.15 -19.55
N MET A 574 11.86 23.96 -19.22
CA MET A 574 12.30 23.72 -17.85
C MET A 574 12.69 25.04 -17.20
N ASN A 575 12.09 25.35 -16.06
CA ASN A 575 12.44 26.53 -15.28
C ASN A 575 13.89 26.45 -14.79
N VAL A 576 14.66 27.53 -14.95
CA VAL A 576 16.01 27.60 -14.41
C VAL A 576 15.97 27.47 -12.88
N GLY A 577 16.66 26.48 -12.35
CA GLY A 577 16.66 26.18 -10.91
C GLY A 577 15.51 25.30 -10.45
N ALA A 578 14.76 24.68 -11.36
CA ALA A 578 13.80 23.64 -11.00
C ALA A 578 14.53 22.43 -10.41
N TRP A 579 13.96 21.84 -9.37
CA TRP A 579 14.53 20.67 -8.68
C TRP A 579 14.53 19.44 -9.59
N ILE A 580 15.70 18.81 -9.77
CA ILE A 580 15.81 17.55 -10.53
C ILE A 580 15.67 16.39 -9.57
N THR A 581 14.51 15.73 -9.58
CA THR A 581 14.22 14.61 -8.68
C THR A 581 14.82 13.30 -9.15
N GLN A 582 14.90 13.12 -10.48
CA GLN A 582 15.39 11.88 -11.06
C GLN A 582 16.00 12.13 -12.43
N VAL A 583 17.03 11.38 -12.75
CA VAL A 583 17.53 11.20 -14.12
C VAL A 583 17.56 9.70 -14.43
N GLN A 584 17.04 9.28 -15.57
CA GLN A 584 17.11 7.90 -16.02
C GLN A 584 17.82 7.82 -17.38
N ALA A 585 18.97 7.15 -17.44
CA ALA A 585 19.62 6.80 -18.70
C ALA A 585 18.89 5.62 -19.34
N SER A 586 18.62 5.68 -20.65
CA SER A 586 17.86 4.65 -21.36
C SER A 586 18.64 3.34 -21.46
N LYS A 587 17.94 2.22 -21.28
CA LYS A 587 18.48 0.87 -21.55
C LYS A 587 18.57 0.54 -23.06
N TYR A 588 18.01 1.39 -23.92
CA TYR A 588 17.89 1.14 -25.35
C TYR A 588 18.90 1.92 -26.19
N ASN A 589 19.20 3.16 -25.78
CA ASN A 589 20.09 4.05 -26.53
C ASN A 589 20.97 4.84 -25.56
N GLU A 590 22.29 4.79 -25.72
CA GLU A 590 23.25 5.52 -24.88
C GLU A 590 23.08 7.04 -24.89
N ALA A 591 22.53 7.57 -26.00
CA ALA A 591 22.28 9.00 -26.18
C ALA A 591 20.94 9.47 -25.59
N GLU A 592 20.11 8.53 -25.13
CA GLU A 592 18.77 8.83 -24.61
C GLU A 592 18.79 8.88 -23.09
N ALA A 593 18.14 9.92 -22.56
CA ALA A 593 17.91 10.06 -21.13
C ALA A 593 16.58 10.80 -20.85
N PHE A 594 16.03 10.53 -19.68
CA PHE A 594 14.87 11.20 -19.14
C PHE A 594 15.27 12.00 -17.91
N VAL A 595 14.72 13.21 -17.77
CA VAL A 595 14.93 14.09 -16.62
C VAL A 595 13.58 14.45 -16.03
N VAL A 596 13.34 14.02 -14.79
CA VAL A 596 12.16 14.41 -14.02
C VAL A 596 12.51 15.67 -13.23
N SER A 597 11.71 16.69 -13.41
CA SER A 597 11.87 17.93 -12.65
C SER A 597 10.54 18.43 -12.11
N ASN A 598 10.56 19.13 -10.99
CA ASN A 598 9.41 19.85 -10.48
C ASN A 598 9.83 21.17 -9.85
N ASP A 599 8.87 22.08 -9.72
CA ASP A 599 9.12 23.42 -9.24
C ASP A 599 8.04 23.93 -8.27
N TYR A 600 7.31 23.00 -7.68
CA TYR A 600 6.23 23.32 -6.74
C TYR A 600 6.73 24.14 -5.53
N ARG A 601 8.02 23.95 -5.14
CA ARG A 601 8.68 24.75 -4.08
C ARG A 601 8.88 26.23 -4.45
N ARG A 602 8.59 26.60 -5.70
CA ARG A 602 8.55 27.98 -6.17
C ARG A 602 7.18 28.37 -6.74
N GLY A 603 6.15 27.55 -6.46
CA GLY A 603 4.77 27.80 -6.84
C GLY A 603 4.41 27.43 -8.28
N ASP A 604 5.29 26.75 -9.01
CA ASP A 604 4.99 26.20 -10.34
C ASP A 604 4.66 24.72 -10.25
N PHE A 605 3.44 24.37 -10.63
CA PHE A 605 2.91 23.01 -10.59
C PHE A 605 2.89 22.34 -11.97
N ALA A 606 3.66 22.85 -12.93
CA ALA A 606 3.80 22.25 -14.24
C ALA A 606 4.31 20.81 -14.14
N ILE A 607 3.72 19.93 -14.94
CA ILE A 607 4.08 18.52 -14.98
C ILE A 607 5.18 18.34 -16.02
N THR A 608 6.38 17.96 -15.59
CA THR A 608 7.53 17.93 -16.47
C THR A 608 8.35 16.64 -16.34
N VAL A 609 8.52 15.94 -17.47
CA VAL A 609 9.55 14.96 -17.72
C VAL A 609 10.15 15.25 -19.09
N PHE A 610 11.41 15.59 -19.13
CA PHE A 610 12.12 15.92 -20.35
C PHE A 610 12.87 14.72 -20.87
N ARG A 611 12.79 14.48 -22.18
CA ARG A 611 13.52 13.42 -22.86
C ARG A 611 14.48 14.01 -23.91
N THR A 612 15.69 13.51 -23.93
CA THR A 612 16.65 13.69 -25.01
C THR A 612 16.96 12.34 -25.68
N LYS A 613 17.29 12.35 -26.98
CA LYS A 613 17.72 11.16 -27.74
C LYS A 613 19.07 11.33 -28.40
N ASP A 614 19.77 12.44 -28.13
CA ASP A 614 20.96 12.89 -28.83
C ASP A 614 21.99 13.55 -27.89
N PHE A 615 22.13 13.00 -26.68
CA PHE A 615 23.01 13.51 -25.63
C PHE A 615 22.71 14.99 -25.24
N GLY A 616 21.44 15.38 -25.21
CA GLY A 616 21.00 16.69 -24.77
C GLY A 616 21.09 17.78 -25.82
N LYS A 617 21.33 17.49 -27.11
CA LYS A 617 21.26 18.49 -28.18
C LYS A 617 19.83 18.98 -28.40
N THR A 618 18.85 18.06 -28.30
CA THR A 618 17.42 18.38 -28.34
C THR A 618 16.69 17.77 -27.16
N TRP A 619 15.61 18.41 -26.74
CA TRP A 619 14.78 18.00 -25.62
C TRP A 619 13.29 18.15 -25.92
N GLU A 620 12.47 17.24 -25.41
CA GLU A 620 11.01 17.32 -25.44
C GLU A 620 10.43 17.09 -24.05
N ASN A 621 9.42 17.85 -23.63
CA ASN A 621 8.62 17.51 -22.44
C ASN A 621 7.57 16.46 -22.87
N ILE A 622 7.78 15.20 -22.48
CA ILE A 622 6.92 14.08 -22.88
C ILE A 622 5.56 14.07 -22.18
N LEU A 623 5.35 14.91 -21.16
CA LEU A 623 4.09 14.99 -20.42
C LEU A 623 3.23 16.22 -20.83
N ALA A 624 3.77 17.13 -21.63
CA ALA A 624 3.09 18.36 -22.00
C ALA A 624 1.74 18.07 -22.69
N ASN A 625 0.66 18.67 -22.17
CA ASN A 625 -0.70 18.55 -22.72
C ASN A 625 -1.26 17.12 -22.78
N LYS A 626 -0.81 16.20 -21.91
CA LYS A 626 -1.25 14.80 -21.89
C LYS A 626 -2.33 14.50 -20.84
N GLY A 627 -2.83 15.52 -20.14
CA GLY A 627 -3.94 15.38 -19.19
C GLY A 627 -3.58 14.80 -17.82
N LEU A 628 -2.28 14.60 -17.53
CA LEU A 628 -1.82 14.19 -16.21
C LEU A 628 -2.15 15.28 -15.17
N LYS A 629 -2.21 14.87 -13.91
CA LYS A 629 -2.47 15.74 -12.77
C LYS A 629 -1.39 15.60 -11.70
N GLY A 630 -1.18 16.64 -10.93
CA GLY A 630 -0.09 16.76 -9.97
C GLY A 630 1.26 16.99 -10.68
N TYR A 631 2.29 17.40 -9.99
CA TYR A 631 3.65 17.48 -10.54
C TYR A 631 4.30 16.09 -10.58
N ALA A 632 5.25 15.90 -11.52
CA ALA A 632 5.96 14.63 -11.64
C ALA A 632 6.99 14.46 -10.51
N LEU A 633 7.11 13.24 -10.00
CA LEU A 633 8.02 12.86 -8.93
C LEU A 633 9.06 11.85 -9.43
N CYS A 634 8.63 10.86 -10.19
CA CYS A 634 9.48 9.81 -10.75
C CYS A 634 8.94 9.29 -12.07
N MET A 635 9.76 8.50 -12.76
CA MET A 635 9.36 7.75 -13.94
C MET A 635 10.20 6.49 -14.07
N VAL A 636 9.66 5.48 -14.77
CA VAL A 636 10.44 4.33 -15.22
C VAL A 636 10.02 3.92 -16.63
N GLN A 637 10.98 3.82 -17.53
CA GLN A 637 10.80 3.14 -18.81
C GLN A 637 11.03 1.65 -18.62
N ASP A 638 10.12 0.81 -19.11
CA ASP A 638 10.23 -0.64 -18.96
C ASP A 638 11.54 -1.14 -19.59
N PRO A 639 12.32 -1.99 -18.90
CA PRO A 639 13.63 -2.45 -19.38
C PRO A 639 13.58 -3.39 -20.60
N THR A 640 12.39 -3.90 -20.96
CA THR A 640 12.22 -4.84 -22.08
C THR A 640 11.25 -4.35 -23.16
N GLU A 641 10.41 -3.36 -22.88
CA GLU A 641 9.47 -2.76 -23.84
C GLU A 641 9.55 -1.23 -23.80
N PRO A 642 10.24 -0.58 -24.77
CA PRO A 642 10.49 0.86 -24.72
C PRO A 642 9.24 1.73 -24.81
N ASN A 643 8.13 1.19 -25.31
CA ASN A 643 6.88 1.91 -25.43
C ASN A 643 6.10 1.97 -24.09
N LEU A 644 6.45 1.12 -23.13
CA LEU A 644 5.83 1.08 -21.82
C LEU A 644 6.58 2.01 -20.85
N ILE A 645 5.90 3.06 -20.41
CA ILE A 645 6.45 4.04 -19.50
C ILE A 645 5.46 4.25 -18.34
N PHE A 646 5.97 4.24 -17.13
CA PHE A 646 5.23 4.60 -15.93
C PHE A 646 5.72 5.94 -15.39
N VAL A 647 4.81 6.76 -14.88
CA VAL A 647 5.12 8.06 -14.27
C VAL A 647 4.38 8.16 -12.94
N GLY A 648 5.13 8.43 -11.88
CA GLY A 648 4.61 8.78 -10.57
C GLY A 648 4.41 10.29 -10.46
N THR A 649 3.23 10.70 -9.99
CA THR A 649 2.90 12.09 -9.73
C THR A 649 2.37 12.27 -8.30
N GLU A 650 2.19 13.51 -7.87
CA GLU A 650 1.50 13.83 -6.62
C GLU A 650 0.11 13.17 -6.52
N HIS A 651 -0.55 12.94 -7.65
CA HIS A 651 -1.93 12.42 -7.73
C HIS A 651 -2.00 10.96 -8.24
N GLY A 652 -0.94 10.18 -8.07
CA GLY A 652 -0.94 8.74 -8.35
C GLY A 652 -0.06 8.30 -9.52
N LEU A 653 -0.34 7.10 -10.00
CA LEU A 653 0.42 6.41 -11.03
C LEU A 653 -0.22 6.60 -12.42
N TRP A 654 0.60 6.88 -13.41
CA TRP A 654 0.21 7.03 -14.82
C TRP A 654 0.99 6.07 -15.71
N VAL A 655 0.33 5.56 -16.74
CA VAL A 655 0.89 4.56 -17.65
C VAL A 655 0.73 5.02 -19.09
N SER A 656 1.80 4.91 -19.85
CA SER A 656 1.82 5.01 -21.33
C SER A 656 2.15 3.66 -21.93
N LEU A 657 1.39 3.27 -22.96
CA LEU A 657 1.60 2.06 -23.75
C LEU A 657 2.10 2.37 -25.18
N ASP A 658 2.43 3.62 -25.47
CA ASP A 658 2.71 4.11 -26.82
C ASP A 658 3.90 5.08 -26.89
N ASN A 659 4.91 4.87 -26.04
CA ASN A 659 6.12 5.68 -25.94
C ASN A 659 5.82 7.16 -25.64
N ALA A 660 5.05 7.38 -24.59
CA ALA A 660 4.64 8.70 -24.08
C ALA A 660 3.77 9.54 -25.04
N LYS A 661 3.12 8.96 -26.04
CA LYS A 661 2.14 9.70 -26.87
C LYS A 661 0.87 9.99 -26.08
N THR A 662 0.39 9.02 -25.30
CA THR A 662 -0.76 9.16 -24.40
C THR A 662 -0.45 8.56 -23.03
N PHE A 663 -1.17 9.04 -22.00
CA PHE A 663 -1.11 8.51 -20.63
C PHE A 663 -2.50 8.26 -20.11
N GLN A 664 -2.63 7.23 -19.26
CA GLN A 664 -3.85 6.93 -18.52
C GLN A 664 -3.50 6.70 -17.05
N GLN A 665 -4.33 7.21 -16.15
CA GLN A 665 -4.15 7.01 -14.72
C GLN A 665 -4.48 5.57 -14.34
N TRP A 666 -3.62 4.94 -13.56
CA TRP A 666 -3.85 3.61 -12.98
C TRP A 666 -4.71 3.74 -11.74
N LYS A 667 -5.91 3.14 -11.73
CA LYS A 667 -6.86 3.19 -10.62
C LYS A 667 -7.32 1.80 -10.13
N ASN A 668 -6.79 0.72 -10.72
CA ASN A 668 -7.21 -0.63 -10.39
C ASN A 668 -6.63 -1.03 -9.01
N ASP A 669 -7.44 -0.88 -7.96
CA ASP A 669 -7.10 -1.05 -6.55
C ASP A 669 -5.83 -0.25 -6.15
N TYR A 670 -5.69 0.97 -6.68
CA TYR A 670 -4.58 1.87 -6.36
C TYR A 670 -5.12 3.28 -6.08
N PRO A 671 -4.85 3.87 -4.89
CA PRO A 671 -5.37 5.18 -4.51
C PRO A 671 -4.67 6.34 -5.23
N SER A 672 -5.26 7.52 -5.16
CA SER A 672 -4.67 8.76 -5.71
C SER A 672 -3.55 9.31 -4.80
N VAL A 673 -2.62 8.47 -4.39
CA VAL A 673 -1.52 8.81 -3.48
C VAL A 673 -0.29 9.33 -4.24
N SER A 674 0.48 10.21 -3.64
CA SER A 674 1.77 10.65 -4.17
C SER A 674 2.67 9.43 -4.44
N THR A 675 2.92 9.16 -5.72
CA THR A 675 3.76 8.07 -6.18
C THR A 675 5.18 8.58 -6.33
N TYR A 676 6.03 8.23 -5.37
CA TYR A 676 7.32 8.91 -5.16
C TYR A 676 8.47 8.26 -5.89
N ASP A 677 8.46 6.92 -5.98
CA ASP A 677 9.48 6.19 -6.75
C ASP A 677 8.92 4.89 -7.33
N LEU A 678 9.55 4.41 -8.40
CA LEU A 678 9.14 3.27 -9.21
C LEU A 678 10.35 2.43 -9.59
N THR A 679 10.27 1.13 -9.37
CA THR A 679 11.27 0.18 -9.87
C THR A 679 10.60 -1.07 -10.45
N ILE A 680 11.30 -1.77 -11.36
CA ILE A 680 10.79 -2.99 -11.98
C ILE A 680 11.71 -4.14 -11.61
N GLN A 681 11.14 -5.16 -10.96
CA GLN A 681 11.85 -6.43 -10.79
C GLN A 681 11.85 -7.20 -12.12
N GLU A 682 12.99 -7.23 -12.79
CA GLU A 682 13.07 -7.64 -14.22
C GLU A 682 12.72 -9.12 -14.44
N ARG A 683 13.15 -10.02 -13.52
CA ARG A 683 12.88 -11.48 -13.63
C ARG A 683 11.40 -11.78 -13.51
N GLU A 684 10.73 -11.21 -12.52
CA GLU A 684 9.32 -11.42 -12.25
C GLU A 684 8.42 -10.58 -13.16
N ALA A 685 8.98 -9.50 -13.72
CA ALA A 685 8.23 -8.45 -14.42
C ALA A 685 7.16 -7.82 -13.50
N ASP A 686 7.53 -7.49 -12.27
CA ASP A 686 6.68 -6.78 -11.34
C ASP A 686 7.05 -5.30 -11.29
N LEU A 687 6.06 -4.43 -11.25
CA LEU A 687 6.26 -3.02 -10.94
C LEU A 687 6.08 -2.80 -9.45
N ILE A 688 7.12 -2.29 -8.81
CA ILE A 688 7.11 -1.90 -7.40
C ILE A 688 6.89 -0.39 -7.33
N ILE A 689 5.98 0.03 -6.48
CA ILE A 689 5.48 1.39 -6.40
C ILE A 689 5.65 1.89 -4.97
N ALA A 690 6.60 2.80 -4.75
CA ALA A 690 6.77 3.48 -3.48
C ALA A 690 5.87 4.71 -3.42
N THR A 691 5.12 4.81 -2.35
CA THR A 691 4.22 5.95 -2.14
C THR A 691 4.65 6.79 -0.95
N PHE A 692 4.34 8.06 -1.02
CA PHE A 692 4.55 8.95 0.11
C PHE A 692 3.24 9.09 0.89
N GLY A 693 2.94 8.03 1.72
CA GLY A 693 1.77 8.01 2.59
C GLY A 693 0.93 6.74 2.58
N ARG A 694 1.13 5.81 1.66
CA ARG A 694 0.38 4.54 1.59
C ARG A 694 1.31 3.33 1.45
N ALA A 695 2.52 3.42 1.98
CA ALA A 695 3.54 2.38 1.98
C ALA A 695 3.88 1.87 0.57
N VAL A 696 4.18 0.58 0.42
CA VAL A 696 4.62 -0.02 -0.85
C VAL A 696 3.49 -0.82 -1.48
N TRP A 697 3.39 -0.69 -2.80
CA TRP A 697 2.47 -1.47 -3.63
C TRP A 697 3.23 -2.26 -4.69
N VAL A 698 2.66 -3.40 -5.10
CA VAL A 698 3.20 -4.24 -6.15
C VAL A 698 2.13 -4.51 -7.20
N LEU A 699 2.44 -4.18 -8.45
CA LEU A 699 1.66 -4.61 -9.60
C LEU A 699 2.33 -5.85 -10.19
N ASP A 700 1.79 -7.02 -9.85
CA ASP A 700 2.33 -8.31 -10.28
C ASP A 700 2.21 -8.50 -11.78
N ASP A 701 3.29 -8.97 -12.39
CA ASP A 701 3.39 -9.40 -13.78
C ASP A 701 2.85 -8.39 -14.80
N ILE A 702 3.67 -7.43 -15.18
CA ILE A 702 3.34 -6.41 -16.19
C ILE A 702 3.53 -6.89 -17.64
N ARG A 703 3.77 -8.19 -17.91
CA ARG A 703 3.85 -8.74 -19.29
C ARG A 703 2.60 -8.45 -20.12
N PRO A 704 1.37 -8.42 -19.56
CA PRO A 704 0.21 -7.97 -20.33
C PRO A 704 0.33 -6.51 -20.82
N LEU A 705 0.88 -5.60 -20.01
CA LEU A 705 1.14 -4.22 -20.42
C LEU A 705 2.22 -4.14 -21.49
N ARG A 706 3.30 -4.94 -21.35
CA ARG A 706 4.32 -5.08 -22.38
C ARG A 706 3.73 -5.56 -23.71
N ALA A 707 2.88 -6.59 -23.67
CA ALA A 707 2.23 -7.11 -24.88
C ALA A 707 1.32 -6.06 -25.53
N ALA A 708 0.62 -5.26 -24.74
CA ALA A 708 -0.20 -4.17 -25.23
C ALA A 708 0.64 -3.05 -25.86
N ALA A 709 1.75 -2.68 -25.24
CA ALA A 709 2.63 -1.61 -25.69
C ALA A 709 3.42 -2.01 -26.96
N LYS A 710 3.93 -3.25 -27.03
CA LYS A 710 4.74 -3.77 -28.14
C LYS A 710 4.04 -3.69 -29.48
N ALA A 711 2.77 -3.92 -29.53
CA ALA A 711 2.00 -4.03 -30.75
C ALA A 711 1.15 -2.78 -31.05
N ASN A 712 1.43 -1.62 -30.44
CA ASN A 712 0.58 -0.43 -30.48
C ASN A 712 -0.91 -0.78 -30.25
N GLY A 713 -1.18 -1.64 -29.27
CA GLY A 713 -2.53 -2.12 -28.95
C GLY A 713 -3.01 -3.32 -29.77
N ALA A 714 -2.23 -3.93 -30.67
CA ALA A 714 -2.69 -5.08 -31.46
C ALA A 714 -3.01 -6.30 -30.59
N ALA A 715 -2.37 -6.47 -29.42
CA ALA A 715 -2.74 -7.52 -28.48
C ALA A 715 -4.19 -7.37 -27.96
N GLN A 716 -4.66 -6.15 -27.82
CA GLN A 716 -6.00 -5.79 -27.36
C GLN A 716 -7.03 -5.84 -28.50
N THR A 717 -6.61 -5.71 -29.75
CA THR A 717 -7.50 -5.71 -30.91
C THR A 717 -7.74 -7.11 -31.48
N THR A 718 -6.89 -8.08 -31.14
CA THR A 718 -7.08 -9.48 -31.54
C THR A 718 -8.22 -10.13 -30.75
N LYS A 719 -8.92 -11.07 -31.37
CA LYS A 719 -10.07 -11.75 -30.74
C LYS A 719 -9.67 -12.54 -29.50
N LEU A 720 -8.50 -13.16 -29.54
CA LEU A 720 -7.89 -13.89 -28.45
C LEU A 720 -6.36 -13.74 -28.54
N LYS A 721 -5.71 -13.32 -27.46
CA LYS A 721 -4.24 -13.28 -27.35
C LYS A 721 -3.81 -13.83 -26.00
N VAL A 722 -3.05 -14.92 -26.03
CA VAL A 722 -2.43 -15.49 -24.83
C VAL A 722 -1.14 -14.72 -24.55
N ILE A 723 -0.94 -14.37 -23.28
CA ILE A 723 0.24 -13.64 -22.83
C ILE A 723 1.33 -14.62 -22.41
N GLU A 724 2.58 -14.23 -22.60
CA GLU A 724 3.74 -14.94 -22.07
C GLU A 724 3.55 -15.23 -20.58
N ALA A 725 3.73 -16.48 -20.17
CA ALA A 725 3.56 -16.87 -18.79
C ALA A 725 4.81 -16.52 -17.94
N PRO A 726 4.65 -16.01 -16.72
CA PRO A 726 5.75 -15.91 -15.79
C PRO A 726 6.28 -17.30 -15.39
N THR A 727 7.55 -17.36 -14.99
CA THR A 727 8.08 -18.57 -14.33
C THR A 727 7.31 -18.83 -13.04
N ALA A 728 6.83 -20.04 -12.90
CA ALA A 728 6.03 -20.45 -11.73
C ALA A 728 6.85 -21.41 -10.84
N TYR A 729 6.69 -21.32 -9.53
CA TYR A 729 7.41 -22.12 -8.54
C TYR A 729 6.45 -23.02 -7.77
N GLN A 730 6.76 -24.31 -7.68
CA GLN A 730 6.04 -25.27 -6.83
C GLN A 730 6.51 -25.15 -5.38
N ALA A 731 6.35 -23.95 -4.83
CA ALA A 731 6.86 -23.64 -3.49
C ALA A 731 6.06 -24.31 -2.37
N ASN A 732 6.78 -24.76 -1.37
CA ASN A 732 6.21 -25.22 -0.11
C ASN A 732 5.97 -24.01 0.81
N PHE A 733 4.72 -23.82 1.21
CA PHE A 733 4.36 -22.76 2.15
C PHE A 733 4.56 -23.28 3.58
N ARG A 734 5.32 -22.52 4.35
CA ARG A 734 5.47 -22.77 5.79
C ARG A 734 4.40 -22.01 6.58
N ASN A 735 4.13 -22.48 7.78
CA ASN A 735 3.28 -21.77 8.71
C ASN A 735 3.89 -20.42 9.09
N ALA A 736 3.03 -19.44 9.37
CA ALA A 736 3.46 -18.15 9.88
C ALA A 736 4.16 -18.30 11.23
N PRO A 737 5.30 -17.64 11.45
CA PRO A 737 5.89 -17.58 12.77
C PRO A 737 4.96 -16.79 13.71
N GLY A 738 5.00 -17.14 15.01
CA GLY A 738 4.12 -16.55 16.01
C GLY A 738 2.71 -17.13 15.98
N TYR A 739 1.74 -16.36 15.52
CA TYR A 739 0.33 -16.78 15.48
C TYR A 739 0.02 -17.53 14.17
N GLU A 740 -0.67 -18.65 14.28
CA GLU A 740 -1.13 -19.42 13.11
C GLU A 740 -2.13 -18.62 12.29
N TRP A 741 -3.11 -18.00 12.96
CA TRP A 741 -4.10 -17.15 12.30
C TRP A 741 -3.86 -15.67 12.61
N SER A 742 -4.01 -14.83 11.58
CA SER A 742 -4.04 -13.39 11.77
C SER A 742 -5.28 -13.01 12.57
N THR A 743 -5.10 -12.14 13.56
CA THR A 743 -6.21 -11.54 14.29
C THR A 743 -6.60 -10.23 13.64
N TRP A 744 -7.80 -9.72 13.94
CA TRP A 744 -8.28 -8.46 13.37
C TRP A 744 -7.42 -7.24 13.75
N GLY A 745 -6.64 -7.34 14.80
CA GLY A 745 -5.76 -6.27 15.27
C GLY A 745 -4.34 -6.27 14.67
N LEU A 746 -4.07 -7.08 13.65
CA LEU A 746 -2.77 -7.17 13.00
C LEU A 746 -2.86 -6.79 11.54
N PHE A 747 -1.89 -6.02 11.07
CA PHE A 747 -1.74 -5.76 9.64
C PHE A 747 -1.33 -7.03 8.90
N GLU A 748 -1.99 -7.28 7.78
CA GLU A 748 -1.67 -8.33 6.84
C GLU A 748 -1.64 -7.76 5.43
N GLY A 749 -0.43 -7.53 4.93
CA GLY A 749 -0.20 -7.11 3.55
C GLY A 749 -0.58 -8.22 2.58
N GLU A 750 -1.09 -7.82 1.43
CA GLU A 750 -1.58 -8.75 0.42
C GLU A 750 -0.45 -9.59 -0.17
N ASN A 751 -0.61 -10.90 -0.17
CA ASN A 751 0.35 -11.83 -0.76
C ASN A 751 -0.07 -12.28 -2.17
N ARG A 752 0.90 -12.71 -2.96
CA ARG A 752 0.67 -13.35 -4.25
C ARG A 752 -0.07 -14.69 -4.06
N ARG A 753 -1.06 -14.97 -4.91
CA ARG A 753 -1.80 -16.24 -4.87
C ARG A 753 -0.93 -17.43 -5.26
N ARG A 754 -1.20 -18.60 -4.68
CA ARG A 754 -0.56 -19.86 -5.06
C ARG A 754 -0.91 -20.25 -6.49
N GLY A 755 0.02 -20.95 -7.17
CA GLY A 755 -0.16 -21.44 -8.52
C GLY A 755 0.53 -20.58 -9.58
N ALA A 756 0.55 -21.07 -10.81
CA ALA A 756 1.01 -20.31 -11.96
C ALA A 756 -0.02 -19.24 -12.33
N MET A 757 0.35 -17.97 -12.27
CA MET A 757 -0.47 -16.86 -12.70
C MET A 757 -0.41 -16.75 -14.22
N LEU A 758 -1.55 -16.89 -14.90
CA LEU A 758 -1.66 -16.97 -16.35
C LEU A 758 -2.66 -15.95 -16.87
N SER A 759 -2.39 -15.37 -18.03
CA SER A 759 -3.19 -14.28 -18.57
C SER A 759 -3.46 -14.41 -20.06
N PHE A 760 -4.64 -13.95 -20.50
CA PHE A 760 -4.98 -13.80 -21.92
C PHE A 760 -5.93 -12.62 -22.12
N PHE A 761 -5.83 -11.98 -23.29
CA PHE A 761 -6.76 -10.94 -23.71
C PHE A 761 -7.89 -11.52 -24.54
N VAL A 762 -9.09 -10.96 -24.39
CA VAL A 762 -10.26 -11.22 -25.21
C VAL A 762 -10.83 -9.91 -25.72
N ASN A 763 -11.10 -9.82 -27.01
CA ASN A 763 -11.83 -8.71 -27.58
C ASN A 763 -13.15 -9.20 -28.21
N HIS A 764 -14.23 -9.12 -27.44
CA HIS A 764 -15.55 -9.52 -27.93
C HIS A 764 -16.08 -8.64 -29.06
N ALA A 765 -15.65 -7.38 -29.18
CA ALA A 765 -16.03 -6.51 -30.29
C ALA A 765 -15.42 -6.97 -31.63
N ALA A 766 -14.27 -7.63 -31.60
CA ALA A 766 -13.62 -8.20 -32.78
C ALA A 766 -14.26 -9.54 -33.21
N ASP A 767 -15.16 -10.12 -32.40
CA ASP A 767 -15.90 -11.34 -32.74
C ASP A 767 -17.26 -11.02 -33.38
N THR A 768 -17.39 -11.31 -34.67
CA THR A 768 -18.60 -11.08 -35.47
C THR A 768 -19.59 -12.27 -35.43
N SER A 769 -19.30 -13.33 -34.66
CA SER A 769 -20.19 -14.48 -34.50
C SER A 769 -21.48 -14.11 -33.75
N LYS A 770 -22.60 -14.75 -34.11
CA LYS A 770 -23.92 -14.52 -33.49
C LYS A 770 -23.96 -14.95 -32.03
N ALA A 771 -23.21 -15.98 -31.66
CA ALA A 771 -23.07 -16.48 -30.30
C ALA A 771 -21.63 -16.29 -29.84
N LYS A 772 -21.42 -15.34 -28.96
CA LYS A 772 -20.08 -15.08 -28.32
C LYS A 772 -19.87 -16.07 -27.20
N ALA A 773 -18.71 -16.71 -27.18
CA ALA A 773 -18.34 -17.58 -26.07
C ALA A 773 -18.03 -16.73 -24.82
N ASP A 774 -18.67 -17.06 -23.70
CA ASP A 774 -18.49 -16.41 -22.39
C ASP A 774 -17.38 -17.04 -21.56
N SER A 775 -16.81 -18.12 -22.02
CA SER A 775 -15.78 -18.90 -21.34
C SER A 775 -14.79 -19.51 -22.33
N ALA A 776 -13.53 -19.47 -21.93
CA ALA A 776 -12.42 -20.08 -22.64
C ALA A 776 -12.11 -21.49 -22.07
N VAL A 777 -11.75 -22.40 -22.94
CA VAL A 777 -11.21 -23.71 -22.55
C VAL A 777 -9.69 -23.62 -22.57
N VAL A 778 -9.08 -23.88 -21.43
CA VAL A 778 -7.63 -23.90 -21.24
C VAL A 778 -7.16 -25.33 -21.07
N LYS A 779 -6.20 -25.77 -21.86
CA LYS A 779 -5.63 -27.10 -21.80
C LYS A 779 -4.10 -27.03 -21.62
N PHE A 780 -3.59 -27.88 -20.75
CA PHE A 780 -2.16 -28.05 -20.49
C PHE A 780 -1.65 -29.36 -21.03
N TYR A 781 -0.50 -29.32 -21.68
CA TYR A 781 0.13 -30.49 -22.30
C TYR A 781 1.57 -30.60 -21.84
N ASP A 782 2.07 -31.84 -21.70
CA ASP A 782 3.48 -32.13 -21.51
C ASP A 782 4.26 -32.03 -22.84
N ASP A 783 5.55 -32.28 -22.79
CA ASP A 783 6.47 -32.26 -23.94
C ASP A 783 6.17 -33.36 -24.97
N GLY A 784 5.56 -34.48 -24.52
CA GLY A 784 5.07 -35.55 -25.38
C GLY A 784 3.70 -35.27 -26.04
N GLY A 785 3.10 -34.10 -25.77
CA GLY A 785 1.79 -33.73 -26.29
C GLY A 785 0.59 -34.38 -25.59
N LYS A 786 0.81 -35.04 -24.43
CA LYS A 786 -0.27 -35.60 -23.62
C LYS A 786 -1.00 -34.49 -22.86
N GLN A 787 -2.33 -34.44 -22.97
CA GLN A 787 -3.13 -33.52 -22.16
C GLN A 787 -3.08 -33.91 -20.69
N LEU A 788 -2.69 -32.96 -19.85
CA LEU A 788 -2.57 -33.11 -18.39
C LEU A 788 -3.77 -32.58 -17.65
N ARG A 789 -4.34 -31.46 -18.11
CA ARG A 789 -5.40 -30.74 -17.41
C ARG A 789 -6.25 -29.94 -18.39
N MET A 790 -7.53 -29.80 -18.08
CA MET A 790 -8.45 -28.88 -18.75
C MET A 790 -9.17 -28.01 -17.73
N LEU A 791 -9.20 -26.70 -17.97
CA LEU A 791 -9.94 -25.72 -17.19
C LEU A 791 -10.89 -24.96 -18.10
N LYS A 792 -12.05 -24.60 -17.58
CA LYS A 792 -12.95 -23.62 -18.20
C LYS A 792 -12.87 -22.34 -17.40
N VAL A 793 -12.47 -21.26 -18.05
CA VAL A 793 -12.22 -19.97 -17.42
C VAL A 793 -13.20 -18.96 -18.03
N LYS A 794 -13.80 -18.11 -17.19
CA LYS A 794 -14.61 -16.99 -17.68
C LYS A 794 -13.78 -16.12 -18.61
N ALA A 795 -14.38 -15.67 -19.70
CA ALA A 795 -13.70 -14.90 -20.74
C ALA A 795 -14.41 -13.55 -20.92
N ASP A 796 -14.09 -12.60 -20.03
CA ASP A 796 -14.56 -11.22 -20.12
C ASP A 796 -13.77 -10.46 -21.20
N SER A 797 -14.35 -9.38 -21.74
CA SER A 797 -13.59 -8.47 -22.62
C SER A 797 -12.46 -7.79 -21.85
N GLY A 798 -11.28 -7.70 -22.47
CA GLY A 798 -10.05 -7.23 -21.83
C GLY A 798 -9.19 -8.36 -21.32
N LEU A 799 -8.36 -8.06 -20.34
CA LEU A 799 -7.43 -9.01 -19.72
C LEU A 799 -8.15 -9.96 -18.78
N ASN A 800 -7.95 -11.26 -18.97
CA ASN A 800 -8.39 -12.32 -18.09
C ASN A 800 -7.19 -12.94 -17.42
N ARG A 801 -7.23 -13.11 -16.11
CA ARG A 801 -6.20 -13.66 -15.26
C ARG A 801 -6.75 -14.84 -14.46
N PHE A 802 -6.02 -15.96 -14.43
CA PHE A 802 -6.39 -17.16 -13.69
C PHE A 802 -5.15 -17.88 -13.15
N TYR A 803 -5.35 -18.91 -12.33
CA TYR A 803 -4.26 -19.65 -11.70
C TYR A 803 -4.35 -21.13 -11.98
N TRP A 804 -3.22 -21.76 -12.30
CA TRP A 804 -3.08 -23.21 -12.38
C TRP A 804 -2.22 -23.72 -11.21
N ASN A 805 -2.77 -24.64 -10.43
CA ASN A 805 -2.13 -25.18 -9.23
C ASN A 805 -1.13 -26.30 -9.51
N TYR A 806 -0.59 -26.38 -10.73
CA TYR A 806 0.36 -27.42 -11.17
C TYR A 806 -0.23 -28.82 -11.16
N ASP A 807 -1.51 -28.99 -10.95
CA ASP A 807 -2.20 -30.27 -10.85
C ASP A 807 -2.51 -30.86 -12.24
N THR A 808 -2.53 -32.19 -12.29
CA THR A 808 -3.11 -32.91 -13.41
C THR A 808 -4.59 -33.22 -13.12
N LYS A 809 -5.26 -33.87 -14.08
CA LYS A 809 -6.62 -34.37 -13.89
C LYS A 809 -6.64 -35.37 -12.74
N GLY A 810 -7.51 -35.14 -11.77
CA GLY A 810 -7.76 -36.01 -10.63
C GLY A 810 -9.02 -36.85 -10.78
N SER A 811 -9.25 -37.72 -9.85
CA SER A 811 -10.46 -38.52 -9.73
C SER A 811 -11.58 -37.69 -9.07
N ARG A 812 -12.79 -37.85 -9.57
CA ARG A 812 -13.98 -37.33 -8.89
C ARG A 812 -14.18 -38.07 -7.58
N PHE A 813 -14.56 -37.39 -6.53
CA PHE A 813 -14.87 -37.99 -5.25
C PHE A 813 -16.10 -38.90 -5.38
N PRO A 814 -16.06 -40.18 -4.92
CA PRO A 814 -17.18 -41.08 -4.98
C PRO A 814 -18.42 -40.49 -4.28
N GLY A 815 -19.57 -40.55 -4.93
CA GLY A 815 -20.84 -40.01 -4.42
C GLY A 815 -21.03 -38.49 -4.67
N SER A 816 -20.04 -37.78 -5.21
CA SER A 816 -20.24 -36.40 -5.68
C SER A 816 -21.12 -36.39 -6.93
N PRO A 817 -21.88 -35.28 -7.17
CA PRO A 817 -22.69 -35.13 -8.37
C PRO A 817 -21.87 -35.34 -9.65
N LYS A 818 -22.48 -35.98 -10.64
CA LYS A 818 -21.87 -36.12 -11.97
C LYS A 818 -21.63 -34.73 -12.57
N PRO A 819 -20.44 -34.46 -13.14
CA PRO A 819 -20.17 -33.17 -13.74
C PRO A 819 -21.11 -32.92 -14.93
N ARG A 820 -21.59 -31.70 -15.05
CA ARG A 820 -22.36 -31.26 -16.21
C ARG A 820 -21.47 -31.26 -17.46
N PRO A 821 -22.01 -31.49 -18.67
CA PRO A 821 -21.25 -31.36 -19.91
C PRO A 821 -20.53 -30.00 -19.98
N GLY A 822 -19.23 -30.01 -20.24
CA GLY A 822 -18.42 -28.81 -20.35
C GLY A 822 -18.01 -28.19 -19.01
N ALA A 823 -18.20 -28.86 -17.87
CA ALA A 823 -17.64 -28.47 -16.58
C ALA A 823 -16.11 -28.65 -16.57
N ASN A 824 -15.46 -27.99 -15.60
CA ASN A 824 -14.05 -28.21 -15.34
C ASN A 824 -13.77 -29.69 -15.02
N GLU A 825 -12.62 -30.19 -15.51
CA GLU A 825 -12.13 -31.49 -15.02
C GLU A 825 -11.86 -31.40 -13.53
N GLN A 826 -12.07 -32.54 -12.84
CA GLN A 826 -11.70 -32.64 -11.43
C GLN A 826 -10.20 -32.42 -11.28
N GLY A 827 -9.82 -31.49 -10.39
CA GLY A 827 -8.43 -31.27 -9.98
C GLY A 827 -7.94 -32.28 -8.94
N GLY A 828 -6.72 -32.09 -8.45
CA GLY A 828 -6.13 -32.89 -7.38
C GLY A 828 -5.51 -34.19 -7.88
N GLY A 829 -5.17 -34.29 -9.17
CA GLY A 829 -4.23 -35.29 -9.67
C GLY A 829 -2.82 -34.98 -9.17
N TRP A 830 -1.87 -35.88 -9.48
CA TRP A 830 -0.49 -35.70 -9.06
C TRP A 830 0.07 -34.40 -9.68
N PRO A 831 0.76 -33.53 -8.92
CA PRO A 831 1.34 -32.32 -9.47
C PRO A 831 2.37 -32.64 -10.56
N VAL A 832 2.50 -31.75 -11.53
CA VAL A 832 3.47 -31.93 -12.62
C VAL A 832 4.91 -31.84 -12.08
N TYR A 833 5.86 -32.52 -12.71
CA TYR A 833 7.27 -32.35 -12.40
C TYR A 833 7.77 -30.97 -12.92
N PRO A 834 8.77 -30.33 -12.28
CA PRO A 834 9.38 -29.13 -12.83
C PRO A 834 9.80 -29.30 -14.30
N GLY A 835 9.36 -28.38 -15.16
CA GLY A 835 9.54 -28.50 -16.60
C GLY A 835 8.78 -27.41 -17.36
N THR A 836 8.69 -27.55 -18.67
CA THR A 836 7.96 -26.62 -19.53
C THR A 836 6.73 -27.27 -20.13
N TYR A 837 5.59 -26.63 -20.02
CA TYR A 837 4.28 -27.12 -20.40
C TYR A 837 3.64 -26.23 -21.42
N LYS A 838 3.02 -26.81 -22.45
CA LYS A 838 2.27 -26.04 -23.42
C LYS A 838 0.87 -25.76 -22.90
N MET A 839 0.50 -24.47 -22.80
CA MET A 839 -0.86 -24.04 -22.50
C MET A 839 -1.51 -23.59 -23.80
N ILE A 840 -2.71 -24.12 -24.09
CA ILE A 840 -3.56 -23.72 -25.21
C ILE A 840 -4.85 -23.15 -24.63
N VAL A 841 -5.21 -21.94 -25.04
CA VAL A 841 -6.48 -21.29 -24.72
C VAL A 841 -7.34 -21.29 -25.98
N THR A 842 -8.57 -21.76 -25.86
CA THR A 842 -9.54 -21.80 -26.97
C THR A 842 -10.80 -21.05 -26.57
N LEU A 843 -11.23 -20.10 -27.39
CA LEU A 843 -12.47 -19.32 -27.23
C LEU A 843 -13.30 -19.43 -28.50
N GLY A 844 -14.36 -20.25 -28.46
CA GLY A 844 -15.13 -20.60 -29.65
C GLY A 844 -14.24 -21.25 -30.71
N LYS A 845 -14.05 -20.58 -31.86
CA LYS A 845 -13.18 -21.04 -32.94
C LYS A 845 -11.76 -20.50 -32.89
N PHE A 846 -11.46 -19.62 -31.94
CA PHE A 846 -10.15 -18.99 -31.84
C PHE A 846 -9.28 -19.74 -30.85
N SER A 847 -8.00 -19.87 -31.14
CA SER A 847 -7.04 -20.53 -30.27
C SER A 847 -5.68 -19.83 -30.34
N ASP A 848 -5.03 -19.70 -29.19
CA ASP A 848 -3.66 -19.22 -29.06
C ASP A 848 -2.97 -19.99 -27.92
N SER A 849 -1.64 -19.92 -27.85
CA SER A 849 -0.88 -20.74 -26.90
C SER A 849 0.37 -20.05 -26.39
N THR A 850 0.84 -20.49 -25.24
CA THR A 850 2.15 -20.12 -24.67
C THR A 850 2.79 -21.30 -23.96
N MET A 851 4.07 -21.17 -23.63
CA MET A 851 4.78 -22.12 -22.78
C MET A 851 4.77 -21.63 -21.33
N VAL A 852 4.53 -22.54 -20.39
CA VAL A 852 4.53 -22.30 -18.95
C VAL A 852 5.70 -23.04 -18.35
N THR A 853 6.69 -22.31 -17.83
CA THR A 853 7.84 -22.91 -17.13
C THR A 853 7.50 -23.04 -15.65
N VAL A 854 7.55 -24.27 -15.15
CA VAL A 854 7.37 -24.63 -13.74
C VAL A 854 8.73 -25.02 -13.17
N LYS A 855 9.14 -24.35 -12.10
CA LYS A 855 10.37 -24.65 -11.37
C LYS A 855 10.05 -25.28 -10.02
N ASP A 856 11.00 -26.01 -9.51
CA ASP A 856 10.97 -26.56 -8.15
C ASP A 856 11.14 -25.43 -7.11
N ASP A 857 10.78 -25.73 -5.87
CA ASP A 857 11.15 -24.87 -4.75
C ASP A 857 12.68 -24.88 -4.59
N PRO A 858 13.38 -23.77 -4.77
CA PRO A 858 14.84 -23.74 -4.72
C PRO A 858 15.40 -24.14 -3.35
N ARG A 859 14.57 -24.08 -2.29
CA ARG A 859 14.97 -24.44 -0.92
C ARG A 859 14.95 -25.95 -0.70
N VAL A 860 14.14 -26.70 -1.46
CA VAL A 860 13.91 -28.16 -1.27
C VAL A 860 13.69 -28.85 -2.62
N PRO A 861 14.68 -28.95 -3.49
CA PRO A 861 14.52 -29.54 -4.80
C PRO A 861 14.19 -31.04 -4.69
N GLN A 862 13.26 -31.53 -5.50
CA GLN A 862 12.83 -32.92 -5.50
C GLN A 862 13.49 -33.73 -6.62
N PRO A 863 14.26 -34.81 -6.31
CA PRO A 863 14.86 -35.64 -7.33
C PRO A 863 13.82 -36.31 -8.25
N ARG A 864 14.05 -36.31 -9.56
CA ARG A 864 13.17 -36.87 -10.58
C ARG A 864 12.77 -38.33 -10.28
N ALA A 865 13.71 -39.14 -9.87
CA ALA A 865 13.45 -40.53 -9.56
C ALA A 865 12.45 -40.73 -8.41
N VAL A 866 12.50 -39.87 -7.37
CA VAL A 866 11.55 -39.88 -6.26
C VAL A 866 10.17 -39.48 -6.74
N TYR A 867 10.10 -38.44 -7.56
CA TYR A 867 8.84 -38.01 -8.16
C TYR A 867 8.20 -39.12 -9.00
N ASP A 868 8.95 -39.74 -9.90
CA ASP A 868 8.44 -40.77 -10.80
C ASP A 868 7.94 -42.02 -10.02
N ALA A 869 8.68 -42.40 -8.99
CA ALA A 869 8.27 -43.51 -8.12
C ALA A 869 6.95 -43.24 -7.38
N LYS A 870 6.80 -42.02 -6.83
CA LYS A 870 5.56 -41.57 -6.16
C LYS A 870 4.41 -41.49 -7.16
N LYS A 871 4.66 -40.89 -8.32
CA LYS A 871 3.65 -40.76 -9.37
C LYS A 871 3.11 -42.11 -9.82
N LYS A 872 3.96 -43.07 -10.01
CA LYS A 872 3.55 -44.45 -10.38
C LYS A 872 2.55 -45.03 -9.37
N MET A 873 2.80 -44.86 -8.07
CA MET A 873 1.87 -45.33 -7.03
C MET A 873 0.59 -44.50 -6.98
N PHE A 874 0.68 -43.23 -7.12
CA PHE A 874 -0.48 -42.36 -7.15
C PHE A 874 -1.39 -42.67 -8.35
N ASP A 875 -0.81 -42.92 -9.53
CA ASP A 875 -1.57 -43.27 -10.74
C ASP A 875 -2.37 -44.58 -10.52
N ARG A 876 -1.81 -45.59 -9.80
CA ARG A 876 -2.53 -46.82 -9.41
C ARG A 876 -3.73 -46.49 -8.52
N LEU A 877 -3.54 -45.67 -7.48
CA LEU A 877 -4.64 -45.21 -6.61
C LEU A 877 -5.69 -44.43 -7.36
N GLN A 878 -5.30 -43.63 -8.34
CA GLN A 878 -6.25 -42.89 -9.18
C GLN A 878 -7.13 -43.80 -10.01
N VAL A 879 -6.56 -44.84 -10.62
CA VAL A 879 -7.32 -45.87 -11.33
C VAL A 879 -8.32 -46.58 -10.40
N SER A 880 -7.90 -46.89 -9.17
CA SER A 880 -8.78 -47.49 -8.16
C SER A 880 -9.90 -46.53 -7.72
N ALA A 881 -9.59 -45.27 -7.48
CA ALA A 881 -10.57 -44.22 -7.12
C ALA A 881 -11.62 -44.01 -8.25
N ASP A 882 -11.21 -44.04 -9.50
CA ASP A 882 -12.13 -43.90 -10.66
C ASP A 882 -13.07 -45.13 -10.75
N LYS A 883 -12.55 -46.35 -10.53
CA LYS A 883 -13.38 -47.58 -10.47
C LYS A 883 -14.41 -47.50 -9.35
N LEU A 884 -13.99 -47.06 -8.16
CA LEU A 884 -14.90 -46.91 -7.01
C LEU A 884 -15.98 -45.88 -7.30
N THR A 885 -15.60 -44.73 -7.89
CA THR A 885 -16.53 -43.66 -8.26
C THR A 885 -17.57 -44.12 -9.25
N ALA A 886 -17.17 -44.84 -10.29
CA ALA A 886 -18.09 -45.43 -11.26
C ALA A 886 -19.06 -46.48 -10.67
N ALA A 887 -18.58 -47.25 -9.69
CA ALA A 887 -19.45 -48.19 -8.99
C ALA A 887 -20.44 -47.47 -8.06
N VAL A 888 -19.98 -46.48 -7.30
CA VAL A 888 -20.82 -45.68 -6.39
C VAL A 888 -21.90 -44.91 -7.15
N ASP A 889 -21.63 -44.48 -8.38
CA ASP A 889 -22.64 -43.82 -9.22
C ASP A 889 -23.86 -44.68 -9.44
N LYS A 890 -23.70 -46.06 -9.53
CA LYS A 890 -24.83 -46.99 -9.65
C LYS A 890 -25.68 -46.97 -8.37
N ILE A 891 -25.05 -46.85 -7.21
CA ILE A 891 -25.73 -46.77 -5.92
C ILE A 891 -26.50 -45.46 -5.79
N VAL A 892 -25.91 -44.33 -6.21
CA VAL A 892 -26.56 -43.02 -6.22
C VAL A 892 -27.77 -43.01 -7.15
N ASP A 893 -27.63 -43.57 -8.36
CA ASP A 893 -28.74 -43.73 -9.31
C ASP A 893 -29.87 -44.58 -8.72
N ALA A 894 -29.53 -45.65 -7.98
CA ALA A 894 -30.50 -46.49 -7.29
C ALA A 894 -31.23 -45.76 -6.14
N GLU A 895 -30.50 -44.98 -5.33
CA GLU A 895 -31.07 -44.13 -4.27
C GLU A 895 -32.06 -43.11 -4.81
N GLU A 896 -31.69 -42.44 -5.90
CA GLU A 896 -32.56 -41.45 -6.57
C GLU A 896 -33.85 -42.16 -7.08
N THR A 897 -33.69 -43.37 -7.63
CA THR A 897 -34.83 -44.16 -8.10
C THR A 897 -35.74 -44.58 -6.94
N LEU A 898 -35.18 -45.06 -5.83
CA LEU A 898 -35.95 -45.39 -4.63
C LEU A 898 -36.69 -44.19 -4.08
N THR A 899 -36.07 -42.99 -4.09
CA THR A 899 -36.71 -41.75 -3.61
C THR A 899 -37.92 -41.41 -4.47
N LYS A 900 -37.83 -41.56 -5.80
CA LYS A 900 -38.96 -41.40 -6.73
C LYS A 900 -40.04 -42.42 -6.47
N MET A 901 -39.67 -43.68 -6.30
CA MET A 901 -40.59 -44.79 -5.99
C MET A 901 -41.32 -44.57 -4.67
N GLU A 902 -40.63 -44.16 -3.61
CA GLU A 902 -41.26 -43.82 -2.32
C GLU A 902 -42.30 -42.69 -2.47
N GLY A 903 -41.98 -41.69 -3.29
CA GLY A 903 -42.93 -40.61 -3.63
C GLY A 903 -44.19 -41.13 -4.33
N GLN A 904 -44.04 -42.08 -5.27
CA GLN A 904 -45.13 -42.70 -6.01
C GLN A 904 -45.95 -43.66 -5.14
N LEU A 905 -45.29 -44.40 -4.25
CA LEU A 905 -45.96 -45.36 -3.35
C LEU A 905 -46.66 -44.67 -2.18
N ARG A 906 -46.40 -43.38 -1.93
CA ARG A 906 -47.04 -42.61 -0.85
C ARG A 906 -48.52 -42.42 -1.14
N GLY A 907 -49.37 -43.12 -0.37
CA GLY A 907 -50.83 -43.09 -0.51
C GLY A 907 -51.37 -44.00 -1.60
N ALA A 908 -50.57 -44.82 -2.25
CA ALA A 908 -51.08 -45.93 -3.06
C ALA A 908 -51.49 -47.13 -2.18
N GLU A 909 -52.59 -47.84 -2.53
CA GLU A 909 -53.15 -48.93 -1.78
C GLU A 909 -53.13 -50.23 -2.61
N GLY A 910 -53.03 -51.37 -1.94
CA GLY A 910 -53.03 -52.71 -2.52
C GLY A 910 -51.97 -53.67 -2.01
N LYS A 911 -52.22 -54.95 -1.94
CA LYS A 911 -51.29 -55.96 -1.40
C LYS A 911 -49.96 -55.95 -2.17
N ASP A 912 -49.97 -55.79 -3.48
CA ASP A 912 -48.77 -55.76 -4.31
C ASP A 912 -47.99 -54.46 -4.08
N VAL A 913 -48.67 -53.32 -3.87
CA VAL A 913 -48.10 -52.06 -3.49
C VAL A 913 -47.44 -52.11 -2.12
N ASP A 914 -48.07 -52.76 -1.14
CA ASP A 914 -47.50 -52.92 0.19
C ASP A 914 -46.27 -53.87 0.18
N SER A 915 -46.27 -54.88 -0.65
CA SER A 915 -45.10 -55.71 -0.91
C SER A 915 -43.98 -54.93 -1.53
N LEU A 916 -44.25 -54.14 -2.54
CA LEU A 916 -43.25 -53.29 -3.17
C LEU A 916 -42.71 -52.24 -2.19
N ARG A 917 -43.54 -51.64 -1.33
CA ARG A 917 -43.15 -50.70 -0.31
C ARG A 917 -42.15 -51.29 0.69
N LYS A 918 -42.43 -52.53 1.13
CA LYS A 918 -41.50 -53.27 2.01
C LYS A 918 -40.17 -53.60 1.35
N GLU A 919 -40.22 -54.00 0.07
CA GLU A 919 -38.95 -54.24 -0.67
C GLU A 919 -38.19 -52.93 -0.97
N THR A 920 -38.86 -51.79 -1.20
CA THR A 920 -38.25 -50.51 -1.35
C THR A 920 -37.46 -50.10 -0.07
N THR A 921 -38.07 -50.31 1.10
CA THR A 921 -37.39 -50.08 2.40
C THR A 921 -36.18 -51.03 2.57
N LYS A 922 -36.31 -52.31 2.23
CA LYS A 922 -35.17 -53.24 2.29
C LYS A 922 -34.03 -52.82 1.34
N MET A 923 -34.33 -52.36 0.15
CA MET A 923 -33.31 -51.86 -0.80
C MET A 923 -32.59 -50.62 -0.26
N ARG A 924 -33.34 -49.75 0.39
CA ARG A 924 -32.73 -48.55 1.05
C ARG A 924 -31.78 -48.95 2.17
N ASP A 925 -32.19 -49.93 3.01
CA ASP A 925 -31.32 -50.44 4.09
C ASP A 925 -30.05 -51.12 3.55
N GLU A 926 -30.16 -51.89 2.47
CA GLU A 926 -29.01 -52.49 1.81
C GLU A 926 -28.06 -51.44 1.21
N ILE A 927 -28.61 -50.45 0.53
CA ILE A 927 -27.82 -49.34 0.01
C ILE A 927 -27.12 -48.55 1.14
N LYS A 928 -27.83 -48.32 2.25
CA LYS A 928 -27.27 -47.67 3.42
C LYS A 928 -26.05 -48.47 3.97
N LYS A 929 -26.17 -49.81 4.09
CA LYS A 929 -25.04 -50.66 4.54
C LYS A 929 -23.84 -50.59 3.57
N ILE A 930 -24.11 -50.57 2.26
CA ILE A 930 -23.04 -50.45 1.26
C ILE A 930 -22.35 -49.06 1.42
N ARG A 931 -23.13 -48.01 1.54
CA ARG A 931 -22.61 -46.68 1.74
C ARG A 931 -21.78 -46.54 3.01
N GLU A 932 -22.28 -47.08 4.12
CA GLU A 932 -21.57 -47.06 5.40
C GLU A 932 -20.24 -47.79 5.34
N SER A 933 -20.13 -48.89 4.58
CA SER A 933 -18.85 -49.58 4.38
C SER A 933 -17.83 -48.78 3.56
N ILE A 934 -18.28 -47.86 2.70
CA ILE A 934 -17.43 -47.05 1.84
C ILE A 934 -17.08 -45.70 2.51
N PHE A 935 -18.06 -45.05 3.12
CA PHE A 935 -17.93 -43.67 3.62
C PHE A 935 -17.96 -43.57 5.15
N GLY A 936 -18.35 -44.62 5.85
CA GLY A 936 -18.61 -44.59 7.27
C GLY A 936 -20.05 -44.21 7.60
N ARG A 937 -20.39 -44.34 8.87
CA ARG A 937 -21.69 -43.89 9.37
C ARG A 937 -21.77 -42.39 9.35
N THR A 938 -22.94 -41.84 9.01
CA THR A 938 -23.19 -40.41 9.07
C THR A 938 -22.89 -39.92 10.49
N ALA A 939 -22.02 -38.96 10.64
CA ALA A 939 -21.73 -38.38 11.94
C ALA A 939 -23.02 -37.82 12.53
N SER A 940 -23.53 -38.46 13.60
CA SER A 940 -24.54 -37.83 14.46
C SER A 940 -23.78 -36.83 15.35
N ASP A 941 -24.37 -35.69 15.64
CA ASP A 941 -24.07 -34.63 16.63
C ASP A 941 -22.83 -34.76 17.57
N ARG A 942 -21.76 -35.35 17.10
CA ARG A 942 -20.52 -35.49 17.88
C ARG A 942 -19.71 -34.20 17.79
N GLN A 943 -19.56 -33.54 18.91
CA GLN A 943 -18.60 -32.47 19.05
C GLN A 943 -17.21 -32.98 19.43
N GLY A 944 -16.17 -32.38 18.86
CA GLY A 944 -14.78 -32.64 19.20
C GLY A 944 -14.09 -33.72 18.34
N ILE A 945 -12.88 -34.09 18.75
CA ILE A 945 -12.03 -35.05 18.03
C ILE A 945 -12.51 -36.48 18.31
N THR A 946 -12.89 -37.20 17.25
CA THR A 946 -13.31 -38.60 17.33
C THR A 946 -12.07 -39.48 17.53
N ARG A 947 -12.04 -40.26 18.63
CA ARG A 947 -10.91 -41.17 18.92
C ARG A 947 -10.77 -42.32 17.92
N TYR A 948 -11.88 -42.75 17.35
CA TYR A 948 -11.89 -43.85 16.39
C TYR A 948 -12.76 -43.46 15.20
N ALA A 949 -12.13 -43.36 14.03
CA ALA A 949 -12.85 -43.26 12.76
C ALA A 949 -13.25 -44.68 12.30
N ASP A 950 -14.40 -44.81 11.63
CA ASP A 950 -14.75 -46.05 10.96
C ASP A 950 -13.68 -46.40 9.91
N ILE A 951 -13.19 -47.63 9.89
CA ILE A 951 -12.31 -48.08 8.82
C ILE A 951 -13.17 -48.34 7.61
N THR A 952 -12.99 -47.55 6.58
CA THR A 952 -13.80 -47.59 5.35
C THR A 952 -12.89 -47.60 4.13
N THR A 953 -13.44 -48.01 3.00
CA THR A 953 -12.70 -48.00 1.73
C THR A 953 -12.09 -46.60 1.46
N GLN A 954 -12.82 -45.54 1.79
CA GLN A 954 -12.38 -44.20 1.59
C GLN A 954 -11.23 -43.79 2.54
N THR A 955 -11.32 -44.18 3.83
CA THR A 955 -10.24 -43.89 4.78
C THR A 955 -8.96 -44.65 4.44
N ILE A 956 -9.06 -45.90 3.98
CA ILE A 956 -7.93 -46.68 3.50
C ILE A 956 -7.30 -46.05 2.25
N LEU A 957 -8.11 -45.66 1.27
CA LEU A 957 -7.64 -44.97 0.07
C LEU A 957 -6.98 -43.61 0.42
N GLY A 958 -7.57 -42.87 1.36
CA GLY A 958 -7.04 -41.63 1.87
C GLY A 958 -5.68 -41.79 2.56
N ALA A 959 -5.53 -42.80 3.41
CA ALA A 959 -4.26 -43.11 4.09
C ALA A 959 -3.15 -43.44 3.10
N ALA A 960 -3.43 -44.26 2.06
CA ALA A 960 -2.46 -44.52 1.00
C ALA A 960 -2.04 -43.27 0.22
N ARG A 961 -3.00 -42.41 -0.11
CA ARG A 961 -2.68 -41.08 -0.75
C ARG A 961 -1.81 -40.19 0.13
N GLN A 962 -2.14 -40.12 1.42
CA GLN A 962 -1.39 -39.31 2.38
C GLN A 962 0.04 -39.87 2.57
N GLU A 963 0.22 -41.18 2.61
CA GLU A 963 1.53 -41.81 2.70
C GLU A 963 2.43 -41.47 1.50
N ILE A 964 1.87 -41.49 0.29
CA ILE A 964 2.62 -41.10 -0.93
C ILE A 964 2.94 -39.62 -0.93
N GLY A 965 1.97 -38.74 -0.63
CA GLY A 965 2.08 -37.30 -0.73
C GLY A 965 2.83 -36.66 0.43
N GLY A 966 2.68 -37.19 1.64
CA GLY A 966 3.17 -36.60 2.88
C GLY A 966 4.66 -36.82 3.18
N LYS A 967 5.37 -37.62 2.38
CA LYS A 967 6.80 -37.92 2.58
C LYS A 967 7.66 -37.30 1.48
N ILE A 968 8.85 -36.85 1.86
CA ILE A 968 9.84 -36.32 0.90
C ILE A 968 10.56 -37.46 0.20
N ALA A 969 10.82 -38.57 0.93
CA ALA A 969 11.54 -39.72 0.44
C ALA A 969 10.78 -40.53 -0.63
N ALA A 970 11.51 -41.38 -1.34
CA ALA A 970 10.92 -42.35 -2.25
C ALA A 970 9.97 -43.30 -1.51
N PRO A 971 8.96 -43.86 -2.20
CA PRO A 971 8.08 -44.87 -1.64
C PRO A 971 8.84 -46.08 -1.05
N THR A 972 8.31 -46.59 0.06
CA THR A 972 8.88 -47.73 0.80
C THR A 972 7.98 -48.97 0.66
N ALA A 973 8.42 -50.08 1.20
CA ALA A 973 7.59 -51.27 1.31
C ALA A 973 6.27 -51.03 2.08
N GLN A 974 6.28 -50.11 3.06
CA GLN A 974 5.07 -49.69 3.77
C GLN A 974 4.12 -48.93 2.83
N THR A 975 4.65 -48.05 1.99
CA THR A 975 3.84 -47.30 0.99
C THR A 975 3.20 -48.28 0.00
N GLU A 976 3.97 -49.29 -0.49
CA GLU A 976 3.44 -50.32 -1.39
C GLU A 976 2.34 -51.13 -0.73
N ARG A 977 2.53 -51.57 0.54
CA ARG A 977 1.50 -52.29 1.29
C ARG A 977 0.19 -51.51 1.38
N LEU A 978 0.25 -50.23 1.74
CA LEU A 978 -0.95 -49.39 1.86
C LEU A 978 -1.66 -49.17 0.51
N VAL A 979 -0.90 -49.08 -0.57
CA VAL A 979 -1.47 -49.00 -1.93
C VAL A 979 -2.21 -50.29 -2.29
N VAL A 980 -1.60 -51.48 -2.02
CA VAL A 980 -2.25 -52.78 -2.25
C VAL A 980 -3.49 -52.93 -1.39
N GLU A 981 -3.44 -52.53 -0.11
CA GLU A 981 -4.62 -52.55 0.78
C GLU A 981 -5.76 -51.69 0.24
N ALA A 982 -5.43 -50.50 -0.28
CA ALA A 982 -6.40 -49.61 -0.90
C ALA A 982 -7.01 -50.18 -2.19
N GLU A 983 -6.19 -50.81 -3.05
CA GLU A 983 -6.65 -51.51 -4.26
C GLU A 983 -7.58 -52.68 -3.92
N THR A 984 -7.24 -53.42 -2.88
CA THR A 984 -8.06 -54.53 -2.38
C THR A 984 -9.41 -54.04 -1.84
N ALA A 985 -9.41 -53.08 -0.95
CA ALA A 985 -10.63 -52.49 -0.37
C ALA A 985 -11.57 -51.91 -1.43
N VAL A 986 -10.99 -51.24 -2.45
CA VAL A 986 -11.76 -50.75 -3.60
C VAL A 986 -12.36 -51.92 -4.39
N THR A 987 -11.58 -52.94 -4.68
CA THR A 987 -12.05 -54.11 -5.44
C THR A 987 -13.20 -54.80 -4.71
N GLU A 988 -13.09 -55.03 -3.40
CA GLU A 988 -14.17 -55.58 -2.57
C GLU A 988 -15.44 -54.74 -2.61
N SER A 989 -15.31 -53.41 -2.50
CA SER A 989 -16.46 -52.52 -2.58
C SER A 989 -17.12 -52.53 -3.95
N VAL A 990 -16.34 -52.54 -5.02
CA VAL A 990 -16.83 -52.59 -6.40
C VAL A 990 -17.57 -53.92 -6.63
N ASN A 991 -17.02 -55.09 -6.15
CA ASN A 991 -17.65 -56.40 -6.26
C ASN A 991 -18.98 -56.44 -5.49
N ARG A 992 -19.00 -55.91 -4.24
CA ARG A 992 -20.24 -55.82 -3.44
C ARG A 992 -21.33 -55.00 -4.14
N ILE A 993 -20.95 -53.87 -4.75
CA ILE A 993 -21.89 -53.04 -5.52
C ILE A 993 -22.40 -53.79 -6.74
N ASN A 994 -21.51 -54.46 -7.48
CA ASN A 994 -21.88 -55.22 -8.66
C ASN A 994 -22.82 -56.41 -8.31
N GLU A 995 -22.54 -57.19 -7.24
CA GLU A 995 -23.42 -58.22 -6.72
C GLU A 995 -24.79 -57.67 -6.33
N PHE A 996 -24.82 -56.55 -5.61
CA PHE A 996 -26.09 -55.89 -5.27
C PHE A 996 -26.84 -55.46 -6.54
N THR A 997 -26.19 -54.83 -7.50
CA THR A 997 -26.85 -54.32 -8.69
C THR A 997 -27.34 -55.40 -9.63
N SER A 998 -26.58 -56.49 -9.81
CA SER A 998 -26.96 -57.64 -10.63
C SER A 998 -27.94 -58.62 -9.97
N GLY A 999 -27.92 -58.65 -8.63
CA GLY A 999 -28.80 -59.53 -7.85
C GLY A 999 -30.02 -58.82 -7.28
N LYS A 1000 -29.91 -58.33 -6.04
CA LYS A 1000 -31.04 -57.75 -5.29
C LYS A 1000 -31.71 -56.56 -6.00
N TRP A 1001 -30.94 -55.66 -6.58
CA TRP A 1001 -31.45 -54.49 -7.29
C TRP A 1001 -32.17 -54.89 -8.59
N ALA A 1002 -31.63 -55.84 -9.35
CA ALA A 1002 -32.25 -56.36 -10.55
C ALA A 1002 -33.58 -57.08 -10.24
N ALA A 1003 -33.67 -57.87 -9.15
CA ALA A 1003 -34.91 -58.45 -8.70
C ALA A 1003 -35.95 -57.43 -8.26
N TYR A 1004 -35.52 -56.42 -7.48
CA TYR A 1004 -36.36 -55.28 -7.09
C TYR A 1004 -36.89 -54.49 -8.31
N ARG A 1005 -36.05 -54.22 -9.28
CA ARG A 1005 -36.45 -53.57 -10.51
C ARG A 1005 -37.51 -54.32 -11.26
N LYS A 1006 -37.34 -55.65 -11.38
CA LYS A 1006 -38.36 -56.51 -12.03
C LYS A 1006 -39.71 -56.49 -11.29
N LEU A 1007 -39.66 -56.52 -9.94
CA LEU A 1007 -40.85 -56.40 -9.11
C LEU A 1007 -41.52 -55.00 -9.30
N ALA A 1008 -40.76 -53.93 -9.26
CA ALA A 1008 -41.28 -52.57 -9.42
C ALA A 1008 -41.90 -52.33 -10.79
N GLU A 1009 -41.26 -52.85 -11.88
CA GLU A 1009 -41.78 -52.81 -13.25
C GLU A 1009 -43.02 -53.63 -13.46
N SER A 1010 -43.25 -54.73 -12.68
CA SER A 1010 -44.45 -55.60 -12.77
C SER A 1010 -45.55 -55.16 -11.82
N THR A 1011 -45.34 -54.27 -10.88
CA THR A 1011 -46.35 -53.83 -9.92
C THR A 1011 -47.15 -52.64 -10.49
N PRO A 1012 -48.48 -52.76 -10.72
CA PRO A 1012 -49.25 -51.63 -11.22
C PRO A 1012 -49.44 -50.59 -10.12
N VAL A 1013 -48.80 -49.46 -10.27
CA VAL A 1013 -48.99 -48.30 -9.40
C VAL A 1013 -49.83 -47.28 -10.13
N LYS A 1014 -51.04 -46.95 -9.61
CA LYS A 1014 -51.87 -45.90 -10.18
C LYS A 1014 -51.16 -44.52 -9.92
N LEU A 1015 -50.79 -43.81 -11.01
CA LEU A 1015 -50.15 -42.51 -10.95
C LEU A 1015 -51.17 -41.39 -10.69
N PHE A 1016 -52.43 -41.59 -10.95
CA PHE A 1016 -53.54 -40.64 -10.72
C PHE A 1016 -54.46 -41.14 -9.66
N LYS A 1017 -54.89 -40.28 -8.75
CA LYS A 1017 -56.01 -40.52 -7.84
C LYS A 1017 -57.30 -40.29 -8.60
N ASP A 1018 -58.22 -41.24 -8.58
CA ASP A 1018 -59.57 -41.08 -9.11
C ASP A 1018 -60.35 -39.99 -8.39
#